data_657adeb52cca152dc3404a36819bd620
#
_entry.id   657adeb52cca152dc3404a36819bd620
#
_cell.length_a   1.000
_cell.length_b   1.000
_cell.length_c   1.000
_cell.angle_alpha   90.00
_cell.angle_beta   90.00
_cell.angle_gamma   90.00
#
_symmetry.space_group_name_H-M   'P 1'
#
loop_
_entity.id
_entity.type
_entity.pdbx_description
1 polymer ?
#
loop_
_entity_poly.entity_id
_entity_poly.type
_entity_poly.pdbx_seq_one_letter_code
_entity_poly.pdbx_strand_id
1 'polypeptide(L)'
;GSEMCIRDRDWDVQDIYYSKAAPSQSHNISVQGSSGKTNYYLSFGYDEKEGIMKVRPDELKKYNVSVNVTTNLYDWLQVGARVNYSRKAYQRPDIYSSTYQTLWRWGSFFIPSGTIDGYDTRLMSMRKQASDRKEITDLTRLNGFLKAEIVKGLTLNADFTYAIQNLNSGSEDFSVYGIDWSGMPTPKYIVTKSNSAIWRDNSKQNTWTLNAYANYAKTFAKSHNLNVMVGANAEEVDYTYLYGYRKGLYDEAYPELNLASQDGQQINWSHTSRASAGYFGRINYDYKGIYLLEVNGRYDGSSRFPHNDKWAFFPSASIGYRFSEEAYFAPLKKVISNAKLRASYGEIGNEAIGDYMFEALISQRENTSSTGYIYWVDGNGANANRLTQYNMPKLVSKSLTWERIRTTDIGLDLGFLNNELTVGFDWYQRENRDMLAPAQVLPNSVGATAPYDNAGTLRTRGWELNLDWHHKFGEFNVYANFNLSDSKTKVTKWNNDTKLLSSYYSGKNYGDIWGFETDRYFEESDFTGQNADGSWNYKPGIAGQSALERAPFHYGPGDIKFKDLDGSGAIDGGKGTADDHGDLKIIGNSLPRYEYGFHLGGNWKGIDLDLFFQGVGKRSDWTISSLNFPMMRAADLAIYDNQKSFNRVFYTDDWKTITGYDIDQSNTYPRLYPGNEAKGTVSGIANGSNNYYPQSRYLTDMSYLRLKNVTVGYTLPKEWTRKAFIEKARIYFSGSNLFLLYKGSDLPVDPEISTGDGLTYGGWGRTTPITRTFSFGIQVTL
;
A
#
# COMPACT_ATOMS: atom_id res chain seq x y z
N GLY A 1 43.22 1.30 -12.03
CA GLY A 1 42.21 0.35 -12.51
C GLY A 1 40.82 0.94 -12.62
N SER A 2 40.53 1.94 -11.80
CA SER A 2 39.18 2.58 -11.76
C SER A 2 38.96 3.60 -12.89
N GLU A 3 39.99 4.28 -13.37
CA GLU A 3 39.82 5.28 -14.44
C GLU A 3 39.48 4.68 -15.80
N MET A 4 39.97 3.49 -16.13
CA MET A 4 39.64 2.82 -17.39
C MET A 4 38.18 2.33 -17.44
N CYS A 5 37.58 1.97 -16.34
CA CYS A 5 36.19 1.49 -16.30
C CYS A 5 35.17 2.61 -16.50
N ILE A 6 35.48 3.85 -16.10
CA ILE A 6 34.57 5.00 -16.15
C ILE A 6 34.45 5.58 -17.57
N ARG A 7 35.47 5.42 -18.39
CA ARG A 7 35.54 6.08 -19.72
C ARG A 7 34.97 5.29 -20.86
N ASP A 8 34.85 3.95 -20.75
CA ASP A 8 34.62 3.11 -21.90
C ASP A 8 33.23 2.43 -21.98
N ARG A 9 32.39 2.50 -20.92
CA ARG A 9 31.13 1.78 -20.91
C ARG A 9 30.07 2.50 -20.08
N ASP A 10 29.00 2.88 -20.74
CA ASP A 10 27.75 3.33 -20.16
C ASP A 10 26.68 2.24 -20.40
N TRP A 11 26.41 1.42 -19.38
CA TRP A 11 25.48 0.32 -19.46
C TRP A 11 24.07 0.76 -19.07
N ASP A 12 23.12 0.66 -19.99
CA ASP A 12 21.70 0.71 -19.64
C ASP A 12 21.28 -0.63 -19.01
N VAL A 13 21.39 -0.67 -17.68
CA VAL A 13 21.06 -1.86 -16.90
C VAL A 13 19.58 -2.21 -17.03
N GLN A 14 18.71 -1.23 -17.20
CA GLN A 14 17.27 -1.47 -17.35
C GLN A 14 16.97 -2.14 -18.69
N ASP A 15 17.58 -1.70 -19.80
CA ASP A 15 17.40 -2.35 -21.10
C ASP A 15 17.97 -3.78 -21.14
N ILE A 16 18.97 -4.08 -20.33
CA ILE A 16 19.53 -5.43 -20.20
C ILE A 16 18.58 -6.38 -19.47
N TYR A 17 17.96 -5.94 -18.38
CA TYR A 17 17.17 -6.79 -17.50
C TYR A 17 15.67 -6.74 -17.75
N TYR A 18 15.12 -5.64 -18.26
CA TYR A 18 13.69 -5.51 -18.53
C TYR A 18 13.33 -5.91 -19.95
N SER A 19 12.27 -6.66 -20.08
CA SER A 19 11.64 -6.96 -21.36
C SER A 19 10.88 -5.73 -21.88
N LYS A 20 10.95 -5.48 -23.18
CA LYS A 20 10.15 -4.41 -23.82
C LYS A 20 8.65 -4.71 -23.81
N ALA A 21 8.29 -5.98 -23.74
CA ALA A 21 6.91 -6.45 -23.64
C ALA A 21 6.86 -7.74 -22.83
N ALA A 22 5.88 -7.86 -21.96
CA ALA A 22 5.54 -9.06 -21.22
C ALA A 22 4.12 -9.47 -21.58
N PRO A 23 3.89 -10.70 -22.08
CA PRO A 23 2.58 -11.13 -22.53
C PRO A 23 1.63 -11.38 -21.35
N SER A 24 0.36 -11.15 -21.59
CA SER A 24 -0.72 -11.56 -20.71
C SER A 24 -1.95 -11.96 -21.51
N GLN A 25 -2.74 -12.89 -20.99
CA GLN A 25 -3.98 -13.30 -21.62
C GLN A 25 -5.05 -13.51 -20.55
N SER A 26 -6.30 -13.22 -20.92
CA SER A 26 -7.46 -13.41 -20.07
C SER A 26 -8.61 -13.95 -20.91
N HIS A 27 -9.20 -15.06 -20.48
CA HIS A 27 -10.32 -15.72 -21.15
C HIS A 27 -11.44 -15.91 -20.15
N ASN A 28 -12.66 -15.57 -20.52
CA ASN A 28 -13.85 -15.83 -19.74
C ASN A 28 -14.96 -16.41 -20.61
N ILE A 29 -15.54 -17.50 -20.15
CA ILE A 29 -16.70 -18.12 -20.78
C ILE A 29 -17.77 -18.25 -19.73
N SER A 30 -18.98 -17.83 -20.04
CA SER A 30 -20.13 -18.01 -19.16
C SER A 30 -21.37 -18.46 -19.91
N VAL A 31 -22.16 -19.26 -19.22
CA VAL A 31 -23.47 -19.72 -19.69
C VAL A 31 -24.49 -19.43 -18.61
N GLN A 32 -25.58 -18.81 -19.00
CA GLN A 32 -26.69 -18.54 -18.12
C GLN A 32 -28.01 -18.90 -18.78
N GLY A 33 -28.96 -19.35 -17.99
CA GLY A 33 -30.25 -19.68 -18.51
C GLY A 33 -31.30 -19.91 -17.43
N SER A 34 -32.51 -20.13 -17.86
CA SER A 34 -33.67 -20.49 -17.02
C SER A 34 -34.39 -21.69 -17.60
N SER A 35 -34.69 -22.64 -16.76
CA SER A 35 -35.52 -23.83 -17.13
C SER A 35 -36.64 -24.00 -16.09
N GLY A 36 -37.87 -23.66 -16.48
CA GLY A 36 -38.99 -23.64 -15.56
C GLY A 36 -38.78 -22.71 -14.39
N LYS A 37 -38.73 -23.25 -13.16
CA LYS A 37 -38.56 -22.49 -11.91
C LYS A 37 -37.05 -22.30 -11.52
N THR A 38 -36.14 -22.83 -12.31
CA THR A 38 -34.69 -22.85 -11.98
C THR A 38 -33.89 -21.93 -12.88
N ASN A 39 -33.12 -21.02 -12.28
CA ASN A 39 -32.13 -20.21 -12.94
C ASN A 39 -30.72 -20.75 -12.66
N TYR A 40 -29.88 -20.77 -13.66
CA TYR A 40 -28.50 -21.22 -13.53
C TYR A 40 -27.52 -20.24 -14.20
N TYR A 41 -26.33 -20.18 -13.62
CA TYR A 41 -25.17 -19.48 -14.15
C TYR A 41 -23.93 -20.32 -13.92
N LEU A 42 -23.15 -20.52 -14.96
CA LEU A 42 -21.86 -21.18 -14.94
C LEU A 42 -20.83 -20.29 -15.61
N SER A 43 -19.68 -20.08 -14.99
CA SER A 43 -18.57 -19.38 -15.63
C SER A 43 -17.24 -20.05 -15.34
N PHE A 44 -16.34 -19.92 -16.32
CA PHE A 44 -14.95 -20.31 -16.22
C PHE A 44 -14.09 -19.12 -16.66
N GLY A 45 -13.11 -18.75 -15.85
CA GLY A 45 -12.11 -17.73 -16.15
C GLY A 45 -10.71 -18.29 -16.09
N TYR A 46 -9.87 -17.87 -17.02
CA TYR A 46 -8.44 -18.11 -17.03
C TYR A 46 -7.69 -16.82 -17.27
N ASP A 47 -6.74 -16.51 -16.38
CA ASP A 47 -5.84 -15.37 -16.52
C ASP A 47 -4.39 -15.87 -16.44
N GLU A 48 -3.53 -15.39 -17.32
CA GLU A 48 -2.10 -15.64 -17.30
C GLU A 48 -1.35 -14.33 -17.54
N LYS A 49 -0.31 -14.10 -16.75
CA LYS A 49 0.53 -12.92 -16.87
C LYS A 49 1.99 -13.28 -16.59
N GLU A 50 2.86 -12.89 -17.49
CA GLU A 50 4.31 -12.90 -17.28
C GLU A 50 4.80 -11.56 -16.74
N GLY A 51 5.88 -11.61 -15.95
CA GLY A 51 6.58 -10.42 -15.47
C GLY A 51 7.50 -9.79 -16.50
N ILE A 52 7.99 -8.60 -16.20
CA ILE A 52 8.77 -7.79 -17.14
C ILE A 52 10.27 -8.13 -17.19
N MET A 53 10.75 -9.09 -16.39
CA MET A 53 12.17 -9.49 -16.43
C MET A 53 12.47 -10.36 -17.64
N LYS A 54 13.55 -10.07 -18.40
CA LYS A 54 13.98 -10.87 -19.56
C LYS A 54 14.45 -12.28 -19.18
N VAL A 55 15.15 -12.38 -18.05
CA VAL A 55 15.72 -13.65 -17.58
C VAL A 55 14.86 -14.18 -16.47
N ARG A 56 14.24 -15.36 -16.66
CA ARG A 56 13.35 -16.01 -15.70
C ARG A 56 12.30 -15.05 -15.17
N PRO A 57 11.34 -14.60 -16.01
CA PRO A 57 10.23 -13.79 -15.57
C PRO A 57 9.44 -14.51 -14.46
N ASP A 58 8.75 -13.75 -13.63
CA ASP A 58 7.72 -14.32 -12.79
C ASP A 58 6.47 -14.63 -13.62
N GLU A 59 5.72 -15.62 -13.20
CA GLU A 59 4.52 -16.08 -13.89
C GLU A 59 3.35 -16.20 -12.91
N LEU A 60 2.21 -15.66 -13.30
CA LEU A 60 0.95 -15.79 -12.57
C LEU A 60 -0.07 -16.48 -13.46
N LYS A 61 -0.63 -17.61 -12.99
CA LYS A 61 -1.78 -18.29 -13.59
C LYS A 61 -2.94 -18.29 -12.59
N LYS A 62 -4.12 -17.92 -13.06
CA LYS A 62 -5.32 -17.90 -12.23
C LYS A 62 -6.48 -18.57 -12.96
N TYR A 63 -7.14 -19.46 -12.24
CA TYR A 63 -8.33 -20.19 -12.71
C TYR A 63 -9.49 -19.84 -11.79
N ASN A 64 -10.65 -19.54 -12.36
CA ASN A 64 -11.86 -19.26 -11.60
C ASN A 64 -13.02 -20.06 -12.17
N VAL A 65 -13.78 -20.69 -11.28
CA VAL A 65 -15.02 -21.37 -11.64
C VAL A 65 -16.13 -20.84 -10.73
N SER A 66 -17.25 -20.48 -11.32
CA SER A 66 -18.44 -20.07 -10.55
C SER A 66 -19.66 -20.82 -11.06
N VAL A 67 -20.40 -21.41 -10.14
CA VAL A 67 -21.67 -22.07 -10.39
C VAL A 67 -22.71 -21.47 -9.46
N ASN A 68 -23.81 -20.96 -10.00
CA ASN A 68 -24.94 -20.47 -9.22
C ASN A 68 -26.19 -21.12 -9.73
N VAL A 69 -26.96 -21.74 -8.84
CA VAL A 69 -28.26 -22.33 -9.14
C VAL A 69 -29.27 -21.80 -8.14
N THR A 70 -30.41 -21.34 -8.64
CA THR A 70 -31.50 -20.81 -7.83
C THR A 70 -32.79 -21.38 -8.33
N THR A 71 -33.59 -21.96 -7.44
CA THR A 71 -34.86 -22.62 -7.78
C THR A 71 -36.00 -22.10 -6.89
N ASN A 72 -37.10 -21.74 -7.49
CA ASN A 72 -38.35 -21.49 -6.77
C ASN A 72 -39.06 -22.85 -6.55
N LEU A 73 -38.81 -23.48 -5.39
CA LEU A 73 -39.46 -24.75 -5.04
C LEU A 73 -40.98 -24.60 -4.97
N TYR A 74 -41.43 -23.54 -4.32
CA TYR A 74 -42.80 -23.08 -4.23
C TYR A 74 -42.84 -21.59 -4.52
N ASP A 75 -44.02 -21.05 -4.76
CA ASP A 75 -44.18 -19.61 -5.04
C ASP A 75 -43.75 -18.74 -3.86
N TRP A 76 -43.74 -19.28 -2.66
CA TRP A 76 -43.29 -18.64 -1.42
C TRP A 76 -41.89 -19.04 -0.99
N LEU A 77 -41.24 -20.04 -1.62
CA LEU A 77 -39.92 -20.56 -1.19
C LEU A 77 -38.96 -20.66 -2.35
N GLN A 78 -37.90 -19.88 -2.27
CA GLN A 78 -36.74 -19.95 -3.15
C GLN A 78 -35.55 -20.53 -2.40
N VAL A 79 -34.82 -21.43 -3.01
CA VAL A 79 -33.55 -21.98 -2.51
C VAL A 79 -32.46 -21.87 -3.58
N GLY A 80 -31.22 -21.79 -3.16
CA GLY A 80 -30.14 -21.77 -4.09
C GLY A 80 -28.81 -22.23 -3.50
N ALA A 81 -27.89 -22.55 -4.40
CA ALA A 81 -26.53 -22.92 -4.08
C ALA A 81 -25.58 -22.17 -4.96
N ARG A 82 -24.45 -21.75 -4.39
CA ARG A 82 -23.36 -21.09 -5.09
C ARG A 82 -22.05 -21.78 -4.76
N VAL A 83 -21.28 -22.09 -5.79
CA VAL A 83 -19.94 -22.65 -5.65
C VAL A 83 -18.97 -21.72 -6.37
N ASN A 84 -17.96 -21.27 -5.68
CA ASN A 84 -16.85 -20.53 -6.28
C ASN A 84 -15.56 -21.24 -5.96
N TYR A 85 -14.77 -21.51 -6.98
CA TYR A 85 -13.43 -22.03 -6.86
C TYR A 85 -12.44 -21.09 -7.57
N SER A 86 -11.33 -20.79 -6.92
CA SER A 86 -10.25 -20.04 -7.51
C SER A 86 -8.92 -20.70 -7.16
N ARG A 87 -8.11 -20.96 -8.18
CA ARG A 87 -6.69 -21.32 -8.02
C ARG A 87 -5.82 -20.21 -8.55
N LYS A 88 -4.89 -19.75 -7.71
CA LYS A 88 -3.83 -18.83 -8.06
C LYS A 88 -2.49 -19.56 -7.93
N ALA A 89 -1.79 -19.75 -9.04
CA ALA A 89 -0.42 -20.29 -9.08
C ALA A 89 0.52 -19.14 -9.46
N TYR A 90 1.43 -18.80 -8.56
CA TYR A 90 2.44 -17.77 -8.75
C TYR A 90 3.83 -18.38 -8.59
N GLN A 91 4.68 -18.16 -9.58
CA GLN A 91 6.06 -18.61 -9.58
C GLN A 91 6.99 -17.45 -9.88
N ARG A 92 8.06 -17.33 -9.12
CA ARG A 92 9.08 -16.30 -9.31
C ARG A 92 10.43 -16.79 -8.82
N PRO A 93 11.56 -16.29 -9.38
CA PRO A 93 12.87 -16.53 -8.78
C PRO A 93 12.91 -15.97 -7.35
N ASP A 94 13.54 -16.69 -6.43
CA ASP A 94 13.54 -16.30 -5.01
C ASP A 94 14.21 -14.92 -4.75
N ILE A 95 15.16 -14.53 -5.60
CA ILE A 95 15.80 -13.20 -5.56
C ILE A 95 15.00 -12.08 -6.24
N TYR A 96 13.72 -12.29 -6.53
CA TYR A 96 12.91 -11.37 -7.34
C TYR A 96 12.92 -9.92 -6.80
N SER A 97 12.58 -9.71 -5.54
CA SER A 97 12.54 -8.37 -4.93
C SER A 97 13.92 -7.71 -4.83
N SER A 98 14.94 -8.48 -4.48
CA SER A 98 16.32 -7.97 -4.40
C SER A 98 16.88 -7.56 -5.76
N THR A 99 16.43 -8.21 -6.84
CA THR A 99 16.80 -7.83 -8.21
C THR A 99 16.32 -6.41 -8.52
N TYR A 100 15.03 -6.10 -8.33
CA TYR A 100 14.50 -4.75 -8.57
C TYR A 100 15.22 -3.68 -7.75
N GLN A 101 15.42 -3.93 -6.46
CA GLN A 101 16.15 -2.99 -5.61
C GLN A 101 17.59 -2.75 -6.06
N THR A 102 18.26 -3.77 -6.58
CA THR A 102 19.65 -3.68 -7.02
C THR A 102 19.78 -2.94 -8.35
N LEU A 103 18.88 -3.17 -9.31
CA LEU A 103 18.90 -2.52 -10.62
C LEU A 103 18.87 -0.99 -10.51
N TRP A 104 18.17 -0.43 -9.54
CA TRP A 104 18.11 1.01 -9.29
C TRP A 104 19.38 1.58 -8.61
N ARG A 105 20.28 0.71 -8.14
CA ARG A 105 21.54 1.10 -7.48
C ARG A 105 22.77 0.85 -8.33
N TRP A 106 22.62 0.09 -9.40
CA TRP A 106 23.75 -0.38 -10.18
C TRP A 106 24.39 0.76 -10.95
N GLY A 107 25.67 1.01 -10.68
CA GLY A 107 26.44 2.01 -11.42
C GLY A 107 26.67 1.59 -12.86
N SER A 108 26.56 2.51 -13.80
CA SER A 108 26.70 2.25 -15.24
C SER A 108 28.07 1.67 -15.64
N PHE A 109 29.05 1.74 -14.77
CA PHE A 109 30.39 1.19 -14.99
C PHE A 109 30.55 -0.27 -14.53
N PHE A 110 29.62 -0.82 -13.75
CA PHE A 110 29.64 -2.23 -13.44
C PHE A 110 29.11 -3.04 -14.62
N ILE A 111 29.78 -4.15 -14.94
CA ILE A 111 29.32 -5.06 -15.99
C ILE A 111 28.03 -5.77 -15.49
N PRO A 112 26.86 -5.44 -16.05
CA PRO A 112 25.62 -6.00 -15.56
C PRO A 112 25.31 -7.39 -16.10
N SER A 113 25.95 -7.76 -17.21
CA SER A 113 25.80 -9.04 -17.88
C SER A 113 27.07 -9.41 -18.67
N GLY A 114 27.15 -10.65 -19.08
CA GLY A 114 28.30 -11.21 -19.77
C GLY A 114 29.02 -12.24 -18.94
N THR A 115 29.99 -12.92 -19.54
CA THR A 115 30.74 -13.99 -18.88
C THR A 115 32.25 -13.68 -18.93
N ILE A 116 32.91 -14.02 -17.81
CA ILE A 116 34.38 -14.07 -17.74
C ILE A 116 34.72 -15.48 -17.27
N ASP A 117 35.60 -16.15 -17.95
CA ASP A 117 35.98 -17.53 -17.68
C ASP A 117 34.77 -18.49 -17.59
N GLY A 118 33.71 -18.22 -18.36
CA GLY A 118 32.49 -19.00 -18.36
C GLY A 118 31.49 -18.70 -17.26
N TYR A 119 31.81 -17.79 -16.34
CA TYR A 119 30.93 -17.35 -15.25
C TYR A 119 30.24 -16.04 -15.55
N ASP A 120 28.94 -15.99 -15.29
CA ASP A 120 28.18 -14.75 -15.37
C ASP A 120 28.55 -13.77 -14.25
N THR A 121 28.28 -12.50 -14.47
CA THR A 121 28.37 -11.49 -13.42
C THR A 121 27.36 -11.76 -12.30
N ARG A 122 27.65 -11.25 -11.09
CA ARG A 122 26.90 -11.54 -9.85
C ARG A 122 25.37 -11.51 -10.02
N LEU A 123 24.81 -10.41 -10.50
CA LEU A 123 23.36 -10.25 -10.59
C LEU A 123 22.75 -11.19 -11.64
N MET A 124 23.44 -11.38 -12.76
CA MET A 124 23.01 -12.31 -13.80
C MET A 124 23.10 -13.76 -13.33
N SER A 125 24.16 -14.14 -12.62
CA SER A 125 24.31 -15.45 -12.00
C SER A 125 23.18 -15.74 -11.01
N MET A 126 22.91 -14.80 -10.12
CA MET A 126 21.80 -14.91 -9.15
C MET A 126 20.45 -15.07 -9.87
N ARG A 127 20.22 -14.33 -10.97
CA ARG A 127 18.98 -14.46 -11.75
C ARG A 127 18.84 -15.81 -12.42
N LYS A 128 19.91 -16.32 -13.03
CA LYS A 128 19.89 -17.58 -13.79
C LYS A 128 19.81 -18.81 -12.88
N GLN A 129 20.48 -18.79 -11.73
CA GLN A 129 20.72 -19.96 -10.88
C GLN A 129 19.86 -20.01 -9.63
N ALA A 130 19.22 -18.89 -9.21
CA ALA A 130 18.31 -18.92 -8.08
C ALA A 130 17.19 -19.95 -8.29
N SER A 131 16.74 -20.55 -7.20
CA SER A 131 15.56 -21.42 -7.24
C SER A 131 14.27 -20.63 -7.53
N ASP A 132 13.21 -21.35 -7.82
CA ASP A 132 11.89 -20.76 -7.96
C ASP A 132 11.10 -20.87 -6.66
N ARG A 133 10.61 -19.73 -6.19
CA ARG A 133 9.56 -19.72 -5.19
C ARG A 133 8.21 -19.95 -5.86
N LYS A 134 7.52 -20.99 -5.42
CA LYS A 134 6.19 -21.36 -5.93
C LYS A 134 5.16 -21.15 -4.83
N GLU A 135 4.07 -20.50 -5.17
CA GLU A 135 2.96 -20.19 -4.26
C GLU A 135 1.65 -20.59 -4.95
N ILE A 136 0.96 -21.58 -4.41
CA ILE A 136 -0.33 -22.05 -4.93
C ILE A 136 -1.38 -21.78 -3.86
N THR A 137 -2.34 -20.92 -4.18
CA THR A 137 -3.49 -20.62 -3.34
C THR A 137 -4.75 -21.19 -3.97
N ASP A 138 -5.41 -22.09 -3.28
CA ASP A 138 -6.72 -22.61 -3.63
C ASP A 138 -7.76 -22.05 -2.68
N LEU A 139 -8.81 -21.44 -3.22
CA LEU A 139 -9.96 -20.96 -2.46
C LEU A 139 -11.23 -21.63 -2.99
N THR A 140 -11.90 -22.39 -2.13
CA THR A 140 -13.22 -22.96 -2.40
C THR A 140 -14.24 -22.32 -1.48
N ARG A 141 -15.34 -21.80 -2.04
CA ARG A 141 -16.44 -21.24 -1.27
C ARG A 141 -17.75 -21.91 -1.68
N LEU A 142 -18.43 -22.48 -0.71
CA LEU A 142 -19.72 -23.12 -0.85
C LEU A 142 -20.75 -22.29 -0.08
N ASN A 143 -21.80 -21.85 -0.75
CA ASN A 143 -22.90 -21.11 -0.13
C ASN A 143 -24.22 -21.76 -0.47
N GLY A 144 -25.04 -22.04 0.54
CA GLY A 144 -26.43 -22.41 0.42
C GLY A 144 -27.33 -21.33 1.00
N PHE A 145 -28.42 -21.00 0.34
CA PHE A 145 -29.33 -19.97 0.82
C PHE A 145 -30.80 -20.35 0.62
N LEU A 146 -31.65 -19.79 1.45
CA LEU A 146 -33.06 -19.83 1.29
C LEU A 146 -33.70 -18.45 1.48
N LYS A 147 -34.80 -18.21 0.76
CA LYS A 147 -35.66 -17.05 0.91
C LYS A 147 -37.10 -17.51 0.90
N ALA A 148 -37.83 -17.21 1.98
CA ALA A 148 -39.22 -17.63 2.13
C ALA A 148 -40.14 -16.43 2.38
N GLU A 149 -41.14 -16.24 1.56
CA GLU A 149 -42.24 -15.28 1.81
C GLU A 149 -43.32 -15.95 2.62
N ILE A 150 -43.28 -15.79 3.96
CA ILE A 150 -44.19 -16.49 4.90
C ILE A 150 -45.59 -15.93 4.82
N VAL A 151 -45.72 -14.63 4.75
CA VAL A 151 -46.94 -13.88 4.48
C VAL A 151 -46.61 -12.70 3.61
N LYS A 152 -47.58 -12.14 2.91
CA LYS A 152 -47.38 -11.01 2.01
C LYS A 152 -46.61 -9.87 2.70
N GLY A 153 -45.42 -9.58 2.17
CA GLY A 153 -44.52 -8.55 2.67
C GLY A 153 -43.55 -9.00 3.76
N LEU A 154 -43.65 -10.20 4.33
CA LEU A 154 -42.70 -10.76 5.28
C LEU A 154 -41.84 -11.84 4.62
N THR A 155 -40.55 -11.56 4.44
CA THR A 155 -39.58 -12.51 3.92
C THR A 155 -38.60 -12.94 5.00
N LEU A 156 -38.35 -14.24 5.11
CA LEU A 156 -37.24 -14.80 5.87
C LEU A 156 -36.13 -15.16 4.91
N ASN A 157 -34.89 -14.76 5.26
CA ASN A 157 -33.70 -15.07 4.50
C ASN A 157 -32.71 -15.75 5.42
N ALA A 158 -32.07 -16.82 4.94
CA ALA A 158 -30.94 -17.43 5.63
C ALA A 158 -29.93 -17.91 4.60
N ASP A 159 -28.66 -17.76 4.91
CA ASP A 159 -27.57 -18.32 4.14
C ASP A 159 -26.46 -18.84 5.04
N PHE A 160 -25.85 -19.92 4.58
CA PHE A 160 -24.66 -20.49 5.18
C PHE A 160 -23.56 -20.58 4.14
N THR A 161 -22.40 -20.06 4.48
CA THR A 161 -21.20 -20.10 3.64
C THR A 161 -20.10 -20.87 4.36
N TYR A 162 -19.47 -21.81 3.64
CA TYR A 162 -18.24 -22.46 4.09
C TYR A 162 -17.12 -22.20 3.07
N ALA A 163 -16.03 -21.60 3.52
CA ALA A 163 -14.88 -21.27 2.69
C ALA A 163 -13.64 -22.00 3.20
N ILE A 164 -12.90 -22.63 2.29
CA ILE A 164 -11.60 -23.27 2.54
C ILE A 164 -10.56 -22.57 1.68
N GLN A 165 -9.55 -22.01 2.31
CA GLN A 165 -8.38 -21.49 1.62
C GLN A 165 -7.16 -22.31 2.03
N ASN A 166 -6.45 -22.84 1.05
CA ASN A 166 -5.17 -23.52 1.23
C ASN A 166 -4.10 -22.73 0.48
N LEU A 167 -3.01 -22.41 1.15
CA LEU A 167 -1.80 -21.86 0.55
C LEU A 167 -0.68 -22.89 0.74
N ASN A 168 -0.10 -23.32 -0.36
CA ASN A 168 1.13 -24.12 -0.39
C ASN A 168 2.23 -23.26 -0.99
N SER A 169 3.32 -23.09 -0.29
CA SER A 169 4.45 -22.32 -0.72
C SER A 169 5.76 -23.03 -0.38
N GLY A 170 6.79 -22.72 -1.14
CA GLY A 170 8.11 -23.26 -0.88
C GLY A 170 9.15 -22.69 -1.82
N SER A 171 10.38 -22.76 -1.38
CA SER A 171 11.55 -22.38 -2.17
C SER A 171 12.78 -23.13 -1.67
N GLU A 172 13.84 -23.04 -2.44
CA GLU A 172 15.15 -23.54 -2.12
C GLU A 172 16.15 -22.37 -2.11
N ASP A 173 17.24 -22.53 -1.39
CA ASP A 173 18.39 -21.63 -1.43
C ASP A 173 19.59 -22.44 -1.94
N PHE A 174 20.03 -22.12 -3.15
CA PHE A 174 21.12 -22.84 -3.82
C PHE A 174 22.41 -22.03 -3.79
N SER A 175 23.52 -22.71 -3.88
CA SER A 175 24.82 -22.08 -4.13
C SER A 175 24.84 -21.46 -5.52
N VAL A 176 25.08 -20.17 -5.59
CA VAL A 176 25.16 -19.44 -6.87
C VAL A 176 26.61 -19.13 -7.20
N TYR A 177 27.02 -19.56 -8.37
CA TYR A 177 28.37 -19.39 -8.88
C TYR A 177 28.39 -18.27 -9.93
N GLY A 178 29.30 -17.33 -9.75
CA GLY A 178 29.46 -16.20 -10.65
C GLY A 178 30.62 -15.31 -10.24
N ILE A 179 30.81 -14.21 -10.97
CA ILE A 179 31.86 -13.26 -10.67
C ILE A 179 31.34 -12.22 -9.71
N ASP A 180 31.95 -12.12 -8.54
CA ASP A 180 31.67 -11.07 -7.60
C ASP A 180 32.30 -9.75 -8.08
N TRP A 181 31.50 -8.70 -8.16
CA TRP A 181 31.88 -7.35 -8.56
C TRP A 181 32.95 -6.68 -7.69
N SER A 182 33.11 -7.16 -6.45
CA SER A 182 34.16 -6.71 -5.54
C SER A 182 35.49 -7.41 -5.78
N GLY A 183 35.57 -8.34 -6.71
CA GLY A 183 36.66 -9.29 -6.88
C GLY A 183 37.72 -8.91 -7.89
N MET A 184 38.14 -7.66 -7.99
CA MET A 184 39.38 -7.30 -8.68
C MET A 184 40.57 -7.46 -7.72
N PRO A 185 41.58 -8.23 -8.01
CA PRO A 185 41.98 -8.93 -9.21
C PRO A 185 41.67 -10.44 -9.25
N THR A 186 41.09 -11.02 -8.23
CA THR A 186 40.73 -12.44 -8.20
C THR A 186 39.22 -12.61 -8.27
N PRO A 187 38.69 -13.13 -9.37
CA PRO A 187 37.26 -13.41 -9.45
C PRO A 187 36.83 -14.37 -8.34
N LYS A 188 35.78 -14.02 -7.60
CA LYS A 188 35.13 -14.94 -6.70
C LYS A 188 34.03 -15.68 -7.45
N TYR A 189 34.17 -16.97 -7.56
CA TYR A 189 33.24 -17.79 -8.29
C TYR A 189 31.98 -18.15 -7.49
N ILE A 190 31.95 -17.95 -6.17
CA ILE A 190 30.78 -18.16 -5.32
C ILE A 190 30.26 -16.79 -4.90
N VAL A 191 29.13 -16.37 -5.48
CA VAL A 191 28.52 -15.06 -5.20
C VAL A 191 27.51 -15.09 -4.06
N THR A 192 26.89 -16.23 -3.81
CA THR A 192 26.12 -16.48 -2.59
C THR A 192 26.66 -17.71 -1.89
N LYS A 193 26.98 -17.56 -0.62
CA LYS A 193 27.23 -18.70 0.22
C LYS A 193 25.94 -19.21 0.70
N SER A 194 25.56 -20.31 0.22
CA SER A 194 24.60 -20.98 1.01
C SER A 194 25.16 -22.35 1.42
N ASN A 195 24.98 -22.65 2.68
CA ASN A 195 24.65 -24.01 2.98
C ASN A 195 23.27 -24.14 2.32
N SER A 196 23.19 -24.81 1.18
CA SER A 196 21.92 -25.01 0.49
C SER A 196 20.79 -25.33 1.46
N ALA A 197 19.64 -24.75 1.25
CA ALA A 197 18.54 -24.88 2.18
C ALA A 197 17.23 -25.10 1.42
N ILE A 198 16.26 -25.67 2.09
CA ILE A 198 14.92 -25.90 1.55
C ILE A 198 13.89 -25.62 2.62
N TRP A 199 12.80 -24.95 2.23
CA TRP A 199 11.62 -24.83 3.07
C TRP A 199 10.33 -25.11 2.30
N ARG A 200 9.36 -25.59 3.05
CA ARG A 200 7.98 -25.79 2.59
C ARG A 200 7.06 -25.26 3.66
N ASP A 201 6.05 -24.51 3.27
CA ASP A 201 5.01 -24.05 4.15
C ASP A 201 3.63 -24.34 3.59
N ASN A 202 2.72 -24.65 4.51
CA ASN A 202 1.32 -24.83 4.22
C ASN A 202 0.49 -24.05 5.21
N SER A 203 -0.43 -23.23 4.73
CA SER A 203 -1.47 -22.66 5.58
C SER A 203 -2.85 -23.05 5.10
N LYS A 204 -3.73 -23.32 6.07
CA LYS A 204 -5.13 -23.62 5.81
C LYS A 204 -6.00 -22.72 6.66
N GLN A 205 -6.96 -22.07 6.01
CA GLN A 205 -7.99 -21.30 6.67
C GLN A 205 -9.36 -21.88 6.33
N ASN A 206 -10.11 -22.23 7.36
CA ASN A 206 -11.51 -22.58 7.25
C ASN A 206 -12.34 -21.42 7.80
N THR A 207 -13.35 -21.00 7.07
CA THR A 207 -14.26 -19.94 7.52
C THR A 207 -15.68 -20.42 7.30
N TRP A 208 -16.50 -20.37 8.33
CA TRP A 208 -17.93 -20.49 8.13
C TRP A 208 -18.64 -19.21 8.54
N THR A 209 -19.70 -18.88 7.80
CA THR A 209 -20.51 -17.69 8.05
C THR A 209 -21.98 -18.08 7.95
N LEU A 210 -22.76 -17.71 8.94
CA LEU A 210 -24.22 -17.87 8.98
C LEU A 210 -24.87 -16.49 9.06
N ASN A 211 -25.85 -16.24 8.19
CA ASN A 211 -26.72 -15.08 8.25
C ASN A 211 -28.17 -15.54 8.27
N ALA A 212 -28.99 -14.93 9.13
CA ALA A 212 -30.41 -15.15 9.16
C ALA A 212 -31.15 -13.86 9.51
N TYR A 213 -32.08 -13.45 8.66
CA TYR A 213 -32.85 -12.21 8.90
C TYR A 213 -34.29 -12.29 8.33
N ALA A 214 -35.16 -11.56 9.01
CA ALA A 214 -36.52 -11.30 8.58
C ALA A 214 -36.66 -9.87 8.08
N ASN A 215 -37.35 -9.70 6.98
CA ASN A 215 -37.63 -8.38 6.41
C ASN A 215 -39.17 -8.26 6.18
N TYR A 216 -39.75 -7.18 6.74
CA TYR A 216 -41.15 -6.86 6.55
C TYR A 216 -41.30 -5.52 5.85
N ALA A 217 -41.91 -5.53 4.67
CA ALA A 217 -42.18 -4.37 3.86
C ALA A 217 -43.67 -4.13 3.68
N LYS A 218 -44.14 -2.92 3.95
CA LYS A 218 -45.55 -2.56 3.80
C LYS A 218 -45.75 -1.10 3.43
N THR A 219 -46.64 -0.85 2.49
CA THR A 219 -47.13 0.51 2.18
C THR A 219 -48.48 0.73 2.87
N PHE A 220 -48.59 1.81 3.65
CA PHE A 220 -49.83 2.24 4.31
C PHE A 220 -50.38 3.48 3.64
N ALA A 221 -51.70 3.61 3.59
CA ALA A 221 -52.38 4.78 3.04
C ALA A 221 -51.81 5.31 1.70
N LYS A 222 -51.25 4.41 0.88
CA LYS A 222 -50.63 4.68 -0.43
C LYS A 222 -49.38 5.62 -0.42
N SER A 223 -49.01 6.16 0.75
CA SER A 223 -47.98 7.20 0.86
C SER A 223 -46.89 6.90 1.88
N HIS A 224 -47.12 5.95 2.79
CA HIS A 224 -46.17 5.63 3.85
C HIS A 224 -45.54 4.26 3.55
N ASN A 225 -44.27 4.24 3.21
CA ASN A 225 -43.56 3.01 2.98
C ASN A 225 -42.71 2.68 4.19
N LEU A 226 -42.93 1.51 4.76
CA LEU A 226 -42.16 1.02 5.91
C LEU A 226 -41.46 -0.29 5.52
N ASN A 227 -40.18 -0.38 5.82
CA ASN A 227 -39.40 -1.60 5.69
C ASN A 227 -38.62 -1.82 7.00
N VAL A 228 -38.89 -2.93 7.68
CA VAL A 228 -38.25 -3.31 8.94
C VAL A 228 -37.48 -4.60 8.73
N MET A 229 -36.24 -4.62 9.14
CA MET A 229 -35.39 -5.81 9.09
C MET A 229 -34.82 -6.09 10.48
N VAL A 230 -34.80 -7.34 10.88
CA VAL A 230 -34.10 -7.84 12.08
C VAL A 230 -33.39 -9.13 11.74
N GLY A 231 -32.18 -9.29 12.27
CA GLY A 231 -31.41 -10.47 11.96
C GLY A 231 -30.23 -10.70 12.90
N ALA A 232 -29.54 -11.80 12.64
CA ALA A 232 -28.32 -12.19 13.31
C ALA A 232 -27.33 -12.75 12.29
N ASN A 233 -26.04 -12.58 12.59
CA ASN A 233 -24.96 -13.23 11.87
C ASN A 233 -23.95 -13.84 12.84
N ALA A 234 -23.24 -14.86 12.39
CA ALA A 234 -22.12 -15.46 13.10
C ALA A 234 -21.05 -15.88 12.09
N GLU A 235 -19.82 -15.75 12.48
CA GLU A 235 -18.65 -16.17 11.69
C GLU A 235 -17.59 -16.77 12.60
N GLU A 236 -16.92 -17.81 12.13
CA GLU A 236 -15.72 -18.34 12.74
C GLU A 236 -14.66 -18.57 11.68
N VAL A 237 -13.43 -18.20 12.03
CA VAL A 237 -12.24 -18.40 11.21
C VAL A 237 -11.27 -19.26 12.01
N ASP A 238 -10.92 -20.40 11.45
CA ASP A 238 -9.94 -21.33 11.96
C ASP A 238 -8.75 -21.35 11.02
N TYR A 239 -7.55 -21.02 11.51
CA TYR A 239 -6.32 -20.90 10.73
C TYR A 239 -5.22 -21.76 11.31
N THR A 240 -4.62 -22.58 10.45
CA THR A 240 -3.44 -23.39 10.77
C THR A 240 -2.29 -23.07 9.82
N TYR A 241 -1.08 -23.10 10.33
CA TYR A 241 0.15 -22.91 9.58
C TYR A 241 1.19 -23.94 9.99
N LEU A 242 1.81 -24.58 8.99
CA LEU A 242 2.90 -25.51 9.17
C LEU A 242 4.08 -25.06 8.30
N TYR A 243 5.26 -24.98 8.89
CA TYR A 243 6.51 -24.64 8.23
C TYR A 243 7.56 -25.69 8.53
N GLY A 244 8.27 -26.15 7.49
CA GLY A 244 9.40 -27.05 7.59
C GLY A 244 10.62 -26.48 6.87
N TYR A 245 11.77 -26.53 7.51
CA TYR A 245 13.04 -26.03 6.98
C TYR A 245 14.19 -26.96 7.31
N ARG A 246 15.08 -27.18 6.32
CA ARG A 246 16.36 -27.86 6.50
C ARG A 246 17.46 -27.22 5.67
N LYS A 247 18.69 -27.31 6.15
CA LYS A 247 19.93 -26.91 5.43
C LYS A 247 20.66 -28.12 4.88
N GLY A 248 21.63 -27.84 3.98
CA GLY A 248 22.54 -28.86 3.49
C GLY A 248 21.82 -29.93 2.66
N LEU A 249 21.29 -29.51 1.50
CA LEU A 249 20.78 -30.45 0.49
C LEU A 249 21.94 -31.38 0.06
N TYR A 250 21.68 -32.68 0.01
CA TYR A 250 22.65 -33.66 -0.51
C TYR A 250 22.83 -33.50 -2.03
N ASP A 251 21.77 -33.09 -2.72
CA ASP A 251 21.80 -32.82 -4.14
C ASP A 251 20.83 -31.69 -4.46
N GLU A 252 21.32 -30.58 -5.02
CA GLU A 252 20.51 -29.44 -5.43
C GLU A 252 19.62 -29.73 -6.66
N ALA A 253 19.90 -30.82 -7.40
CA ALA A 253 19.05 -31.26 -8.51
C ALA A 253 17.75 -31.94 -8.03
N TYR A 254 17.74 -32.44 -6.79
CA TYR A 254 16.58 -33.09 -6.16
C TYR A 254 16.28 -32.45 -4.80
N PRO A 255 15.73 -31.25 -4.77
CA PRO A 255 15.57 -30.47 -3.54
C PRO A 255 14.34 -30.93 -2.73
N GLU A 256 14.54 -31.97 -1.96
CA GLU A 256 13.53 -32.54 -1.07
C GLU A 256 13.92 -32.38 0.41
N LEU A 257 12.92 -32.08 1.28
CA LEU A 257 13.17 -31.88 2.72
C LEU A 257 13.84 -33.10 3.36
N ASN A 258 13.49 -34.33 2.96
CA ASN A 258 14.08 -35.56 3.50
C ASN A 258 15.47 -35.83 2.94
N LEU A 259 15.87 -35.20 1.86
CA LEU A 259 17.22 -35.28 1.27
C LEU A 259 18.12 -34.12 1.71
N ALA A 260 17.81 -33.47 2.82
CA ALA A 260 18.61 -32.43 3.42
C ALA A 260 19.03 -32.83 4.84
N SER A 261 20.15 -32.27 5.34
CA SER A 261 20.66 -32.55 6.67
C SER A 261 19.63 -32.25 7.74
N GLN A 262 19.59 -33.07 8.77
CA GLN A 262 18.77 -32.84 9.97
C GLN A 262 19.39 -31.78 10.89
N ASP A 263 20.65 -31.41 10.68
CA ASP A 263 21.30 -30.38 11.47
C ASP A 263 20.71 -29.02 11.22
N GLY A 264 20.24 -28.36 12.28
CA GLY A 264 19.58 -27.07 12.21
C GLY A 264 18.18 -27.07 11.57
N GLN A 265 17.51 -28.25 11.53
CA GLN A 265 16.13 -28.34 11.09
C GLN A 265 15.20 -27.48 11.96
N GLN A 266 14.18 -26.92 11.31
CA GLN A 266 13.14 -26.15 11.99
C GLN A 266 11.77 -26.68 11.56
N ILE A 267 10.89 -26.88 12.53
CA ILE A 267 9.48 -27.16 12.31
C ILE A 267 8.73 -26.15 13.15
N ASN A 268 7.81 -25.46 12.52
CA ASN A 268 6.97 -24.49 13.19
C ASN A 268 5.49 -24.78 12.89
N TRP A 269 4.67 -24.73 13.92
CA TRP A 269 3.24 -24.92 13.84
C TRP A 269 2.55 -23.80 14.59
N SER A 270 1.53 -23.22 13.97
CA SER A 270 0.64 -22.31 14.67
C SER A 270 -0.81 -22.61 14.34
N HIS A 271 -1.68 -22.39 15.30
CA HIS A 271 -3.11 -22.51 15.19
C HIS A 271 -3.77 -21.32 15.88
N THR A 272 -4.63 -20.64 15.17
CA THR A 272 -5.42 -19.54 15.72
C THR A 272 -6.88 -19.70 15.30
N SER A 273 -7.78 -19.37 16.22
CA SER A 273 -9.21 -19.36 15.95
C SER A 273 -9.80 -18.07 16.47
N ARG A 274 -10.73 -17.51 15.71
CA ARG A 274 -11.49 -16.33 16.10
C ARG A 274 -12.94 -16.45 15.66
N ALA A 275 -13.85 -15.91 16.45
CA ALA A 275 -15.26 -15.89 16.16
C ALA A 275 -15.86 -14.50 16.41
N SER A 276 -16.84 -14.15 15.60
CA SER A 276 -17.67 -12.97 15.78
C SER A 276 -19.15 -13.32 15.61
N ALA A 277 -20.01 -12.60 16.32
CA ALA A 277 -21.46 -12.73 16.18
C ALA A 277 -22.11 -11.35 16.37
N GLY A 278 -23.22 -11.13 15.69
CA GLY A 278 -23.92 -9.86 15.78
C GLY A 278 -25.42 -9.98 15.59
N TYR A 279 -26.14 -9.13 16.29
CA TYR A 279 -27.58 -8.91 16.09
C TYR A 279 -27.77 -7.55 15.45
N PHE A 280 -28.65 -7.45 14.49
CA PHE A 280 -28.87 -6.20 13.77
C PHE A 280 -30.33 -5.95 13.48
N GLY A 281 -30.67 -4.65 13.39
CA GLY A 281 -32.00 -4.21 12.99
C GLY A 281 -31.92 -2.95 12.15
N ARG A 282 -32.87 -2.79 11.24
CA ARG A 282 -33.02 -1.62 10.37
C ARG A 282 -34.49 -1.25 10.23
N ILE A 283 -34.75 0.03 10.25
CA ILE A 283 -36.06 0.62 9.92
C ILE A 283 -35.82 1.62 8.81
N ASN A 284 -36.41 1.39 7.65
CA ASN A 284 -36.53 2.34 6.57
C ASN A 284 -37.96 2.83 6.50
N TYR A 285 -38.14 4.14 6.50
CA TYR A 285 -39.42 4.79 6.35
C TYR A 285 -39.35 5.92 5.36
N ASP A 286 -40.25 5.97 4.45
CA ASP A 286 -40.45 7.15 3.60
C ASP A 286 -41.92 7.57 3.58
N TYR A 287 -42.14 8.88 3.47
CA TYR A 287 -43.41 9.49 3.23
C TYR A 287 -43.44 10.12 1.84
N LYS A 288 -44.28 9.55 0.95
CA LYS A 288 -44.41 9.96 -0.45
C LYS A 288 -43.12 9.92 -1.27
N GLY A 289 -42.09 9.22 -0.82
CA GLY A 289 -40.76 9.28 -1.42
C GLY A 289 -40.06 10.64 -1.30
N ILE A 290 -40.59 11.56 -0.47
CA ILE A 290 -40.09 12.92 -0.25
C ILE A 290 -39.26 12.99 1.02
N TYR A 291 -39.81 12.53 2.13
CA TYR A 291 -39.13 12.49 3.42
C TYR A 291 -38.67 11.06 3.68
N LEU A 292 -37.37 10.90 3.84
CA LEU A 292 -36.71 9.61 3.95
C LEU A 292 -36.05 9.51 5.33
N LEU A 293 -36.23 8.39 6.01
CA LEU A 293 -35.61 8.08 7.29
C LEU A 293 -35.08 6.65 7.25
N GLU A 294 -33.85 6.47 7.67
CA GLU A 294 -33.29 5.14 7.95
C GLU A 294 -32.65 5.16 9.35
N VAL A 295 -32.92 4.13 10.13
CA VAL A 295 -32.30 3.89 11.44
C VAL A 295 -31.80 2.46 11.46
N ASN A 296 -30.53 2.28 11.82
CA ASN A 296 -29.90 0.99 11.98
C ASN A 296 -29.30 0.86 13.37
N GLY A 297 -29.24 -0.36 13.87
CA GLY A 297 -28.50 -0.70 15.07
C GLY A 297 -27.87 -2.08 14.92
N ARG A 298 -26.62 -2.22 15.37
CA ARG A 298 -25.91 -3.50 15.46
C ARG A 298 -25.34 -3.67 16.86
N TYR A 299 -25.46 -4.89 17.39
CA TYR A 299 -24.84 -5.32 18.63
C TYR A 299 -23.91 -6.47 18.31
N ASP A 300 -22.62 -6.18 18.22
CA ASP A 300 -21.60 -7.11 17.72
C ASP A 300 -20.66 -7.54 18.85
N GLY A 301 -20.30 -8.82 18.85
CA GLY A 301 -19.35 -9.42 19.77
C GLY A 301 -18.20 -10.09 19.04
N SER A 302 -16.97 -9.98 19.58
CA SER A 302 -15.77 -10.58 19.03
C SER A 302 -14.98 -11.34 20.09
N SER A 303 -14.44 -12.50 19.72
CA SER A 303 -13.55 -13.28 20.58
C SER A 303 -12.17 -12.65 20.78
N ARG A 304 -11.84 -11.59 20.03
CA ARG A 304 -10.56 -10.87 20.13
C ARG A 304 -10.46 -9.97 21.36
N PHE A 305 -11.58 -9.75 22.05
CA PHE A 305 -11.65 -8.90 23.23
C PHE A 305 -11.89 -9.71 24.51
N PRO A 306 -11.49 -9.18 25.68
CA PRO A 306 -11.76 -9.80 26.99
C PRO A 306 -13.25 -10.03 27.20
N HIS A 307 -13.59 -10.98 28.08
CA HIS A 307 -14.97 -11.43 28.29
C HIS A 307 -15.97 -10.29 28.54
N ASN A 308 -15.60 -9.29 29.32
CA ASN A 308 -16.49 -8.19 29.69
C ASN A 308 -16.64 -7.11 28.61
N ASP A 309 -15.69 -7.05 27.65
CA ASP A 309 -15.59 -5.99 26.62
C ASP A 309 -15.79 -6.53 25.19
N LYS A 310 -16.28 -7.78 25.07
CA LYS A 310 -16.53 -8.44 23.77
C LYS A 310 -17.59 -7.75 22.95
N TRP A 311 -18.64 -7.25 23.58
CA TRP A 311 -19.85 -6.80 22.93
C TRP A 311 -19.93 -5.27 22.89
N ALA A 312 -20.28 -4.73 21.72
CA ALA A 312 -20.49 -3.29 21.56
C ALA A 312 -21.70 -3.00 20.67
N PHE A 313 -22.35 -1.88 20.94
CA PHE A 313 -23.50 -1.39 20.16
C PHE A 313 -23.08 -0.27 19.23
N PHE A 314 -23.49 -0.35 17.96
CA PHE A 314 -23.17 0.57 16.89
C PHE A 314 -24.44 1.09 16.21
N PRO A 315 -24.93 2.28 16.58
CA PRO A 315 -26.09 2.92 15.98
C PRO A 315 -25.74 3.67 14.71
N SER A 316 -26.67 3.78 13.77
CA SER A 316 -26.63 4.74 12.69
C SER A 316 -28.02 5.22 12.29
N ALA A 317 -28.09 6.46 11.80
CA ALA A 317 -29.32 7.04 11.29
C ALA A 317 -29.02 7.95 10.10
N SER A 318 -29.94 8.00 9.15
CA SER A 318 -29.89 8.95 8.05
C SER A 318 -31.26 9.53 7.75
N ILE A 319 -31.28 10.80 7.33
CA ILE A 319 -32.45 11.50 6.86
C ILE A 319 -32.20 12.04 5.45
N GLY A 320 -33.24 12.03 4.65
CA GLY A 320 -33.23 12.58 3.31
C GLY A 320 -34.49 13.39 3.03
N TYR A 321 -34.32 14.54 2.39
CA TYR A 321 -35.40 15.40 2.00
C TYR A 321 -35.31 15.76 0.53
N ARG A 322 -36.21 15.21 -0.29
CA ARG A 322 -36.33 15.50 -1.73
C ARG A 322 -37.21 16.73 -1.92
N PHE A 323 -36.64 17.90 -1.63
CA PHE A 323 -37.40 19.15 -1.68
C PHE A 323 -37.79 19.57 -3.10
N SER A 324 -37.19 18.95 -4.13
CA SER A 324 -37.66 19.14 -5.52
C SER A 324 -39.08 18.58 -5.78
N GLU A 325 -39.57 17.67 -4.93
CA GLU A 325 -40.89 17.10 -5.05
C GLU A 325 -42.00 17.90 -4.36
N GLU A 326 -41.63 18.98 -3.68
CA GLU A 326 -42.57 19.89 -3.03
C GLU A 326 -43.19 20.88 -3.98
N ALA A 327 -44.44 21.30 -3.70
CA ALA A 327 -45.19 22.20 -4.54
C ALA A 327 -44.51 23.58 -4.72
N TYR A 328 -43.85 24.09 -3.67
CA TYR A 328 -43.14 25.35 -3.73
C TYR A 328 -41.94 25.32 -4.67
N PHE A 329 -41.39 24.17 -4.97
CA PHE A 329 -40.23 24.01 -5.85
C PHE A 329 -40.63 23.96 -7.35
N ALA A 330 -41.91 23.81 -7.66
CA ALA A 330 -42.39 23.63 -9.02
C ALA A 330 -41.85 24.69 -10.03
N PRO A 331 -41.70 26.00 -9.71
CA PRO A 331 -41.14 26.98 -10.63
C PRO A 331 -39.68 26.69 -11.03
N LEU A 332 -38.90 26.09 -10.12
CA LEU A 332 -37.48 25.78 -10.31
C LEU A 332 -37.26 24.44 -11.05
N LYS A 333 -38.26 23.57 -11.13
CA LYS A 333 -38.15 22.22 -11.78
C LYS A 333 -37.75 22.30 -13.26
N LYS A 334 -37.99 23.44 -13.94
CA LYS A 334 -37.55 23.65 -15.32
C LYS A 334 -36.01 23.69 -15.46
N VAL A 335 -35.31 24.10 -14.41
CA VAL A 335 -33.83 24.21 -14.37
C VAL A 335 -33.24 23.12 -13.50
N ILE A 336 -33.78 22.91 -12.30
CA ILE A 336 -33.32 21.92 -11.33
C ILE A 336 -34.35 20.79 -11.29
N SER A 337 -34.09 19.72 -12.00
CA SER A 337 -35.01 18.58 -12.16
C SER A 337 -35.14 17.75 -10.89
N ASN A 338 -34.09 17.66 -10.09
CA ASN A 338 -34.04 16.93 -8.84
C ASN A 338 -33.20 17.70 -7.81
N ALA A 339 -33.67 17.75 -6.56
CA ALA A 339 -32.89 18.32 -5.48
C ALA A 339 -33.20 17.58 -4.17
N LYS A 340 -32.14 17.05 -3.53
CA LYS A 340 -32.22 16.27 -2.29
C LYS A 340 -31.15 16.72 -1.32
N LEU A 341 -31.56 17.04 -0.10
CA LEU A 341 -30.67 17.22 1.03
C LEU A 341 -30.62 15.92 1.83
N ARG A 342 -29.45 15.51 2.30
CA ARG A 342 -29.25 14.32 3.13
C ARG A 342 -28.30 14.61 4.27
N ALA A 343 -28.54 13.96 5.39
CA ALA A 343 -27.64 13.96 6.51
C ALA A 343 -27.60 12.55 7.13
N SER A 344 -26.43 12.13 7.56
CA SER A 344 -26.26 10.85 8.24
C SER A 344 -25.30 10.96 9.40
N TYR A 345 -25.53 10.10 10.39
CA TYR A 345 -24.63 9.83 11.49
C TYR A 345 -24.56 8.33 11.69
N GLY A 346 -23.36 7.79 11.86
CA GLY A 346 -23.19 6.36 12.10
C GLY A 346 -21.92 6.04 12.87
N GLU A 347 -22.01 4.95 13.64
CA GLU A 347 -20.87 4.33 14.30
C GLU A 347 -20.63 2.95 13.72
N ILE A 348 -19.33 2.61 13.52
CA ILE A 348 -18.87 1.28 13.09
C ILE A 348 -17.79 0.84 14.07
N GLY A 349 -17.85 -0.42 14.49
CA GLY A 349 -16.80 -1.06 15.28
C GLY A 349 -15.67 -1.59 14.38
N ASN A 350 -14.44 -1.43 14.85
CA ASN A 350 -13.28 -2.06 14.25
C ASN A 350 -12.65 -3.02 15.27
N GLU A 351 -12.52 -4.30 14.87
CA GLU A 351 -11.88 -5.37 15.65
C GLU A 351 -10.52 -5.79 15.06
N ALA A 352 -9.92 -4.99 14.17
CA ALA A 352 -8.67 -5.34 13.47
C ALA A 352 -7.46 -5.29 14.41
N ILE A 353 -7.46 -6.15 15.41
CA ILE A 353 -6.34 -6.41 16.34
C ILE A 353 -5.86 -7.85 16.18
N GLY A 354 -4.66 -8.12 16.69
CA GLY A 354 -4.14 -9.49 16.75
C GLY A 354 -5.00 -10.41 17.64
N ASP A 355 -5.05 -11.68 17.30
CA ASP A 355 -5.73 -12.66 18.12
C ASP A 355 -5.00 -12.82 19.47
N TYR A 356 -5.73 -13.04 20.57
CA TYR A 356 -5.21 -13.26 21.92
C TYR A 356 -4.38 -12.11 22.51
N MET A 357 -4.50 -10.86 22.03
CA MET A 357 -3.71 -9.73 22.54
C MET A 357 -3.99 -9.33 23.98
N PHE A 358 -5.12 -9.77 24.54
CA PHE A 358 -5.49 -9.54 25.94
C PHE A 358 -4.98 -10.64 26.89
N GLU A 359 -4.30 -11.67 26.34
CA GLU A 359 -3.75 -12.77 27.13
C GLU A 359 -2.24 -12.61 27.34
N ALA A 360 -1.79 -12.80 28.56
CA ALA A 360 -0.39 -12.72 28.94
C ALA A 360 0.34 -14.05 28.58
N LEU A 361 0.65 -14.21 27.30
CA LEU A 361 1.30 -15.40 26.78
C LEU A 361 2.80 -15.41 27.13
N ILE A 362 3.29 -16.57 27.55
CA ILE A 362 4.71 -16.84 27.75
C ILE A 362 5.29 -17.29 26.41
N SER A 363 6.31 -16.61 25.92
CA SER A 363 7.03 -17.03 24.72
C SER A 363 8.33 -17.71 25.06
N GLN A 364 8.59 -18.83 24.40
CA GLN A 364 9.88 -19.51 24.43
C GLN A 364 10.86 -18.79 23.50
N ARG A 365 12.08 -18.65 23.95
CA ARG A 365 13.19 -18.12 23.17
C ARG A 365 14.27 -19.15 23.03
N GLU A 366 14.63 -19.53 21.80
CA GLU A 366 15.85 -20.26 21.55
C GLU A 366 17.07 -19.36 21.75
N ASN A 367 18.05 -19.86 22.46
CA ASN A 367 19.28 -19.13 22.72
C ASN A 367 20.19 -19.19 21.48
N THR A 368 20.08 -18.19 20.60
CA THR A 368 20.92 -18.09 19.40
C THR A 368 22.13 -17.21 19.69
N SER A 369 23.26 -17.49 19.06
CA SER A 369 24.54 -16.76 19.25
C SER A 369 24.46 -15.26 18.88
N SER A 370 23.42 -14.81 18.22
CA SER A 370 23.23 -13.40 17.82
C SER A 370 22.77 -12.48 18.96
N THR A 371 22.40 -13.00 20.12
CA THR A 371 21.83 -12.24 21.24
C THR A 371 22.78 -11.98 22.42
N GLY A 372 24.04 -12.37 22.32
CA GLY A 372 25.10 -11.94 23.23
C GLY A 372 25.19 -12.69 24.56
N TYR A 373 24.18 -13.46 24.97
CA TYR A 373 24.23 -14.23 26.22
C TYR A 373 23.89 -15.69 25.96
N ILE A 374 24.88 -16.54 26.02
CA ILE A 374 24.72 -18.00 25.91
C ILE A 374 24.97 -18.58 27.29
N TYR A 375 23.92 -19.14 27.88
CA TYR A 375 24.06 -19.92 29.11
C TYR A 375 24.18 -21.40 28.76
N TRP A 376 25.31 -22.00 29.11
CA TRP A 376 25.58 -23.42 28.95
C TRP A 376 25.37 -24.11 30.29
N VAL A 377 24.65 -25.20 30.31
CA VAL A 377 24.41 -25.95 31.56
C VAL A 377 25.24 -27.19 31.66
N ASP A 378 25.58 -27.80 30.55
CA ASP A 378 26.38 -29.05 30.57
C ASP A 378 27.01 -29.30 29.18
N GLY A 379 28.23 -29.85 29.17
CA GLY A 379 28.96 -30.27 27.99
C GLY A 379 30.06 -29.29 27.52
N ASN A 380 31.05 -29.82 26.84
CA ASN A 380 32.15 -29.07 26.24
C ASN A 380 31.94 -28.83 24.75
N GLY A 381 32.02 -27.57 24.32
CA GLY A 381 32.05 -27.20 22.92
C GLY A 381 30.74 -27.46 22.17
N ALA A 382 30.81 -28.10 21.00
CA ALA A 382 29.66 -28.28 20.11
C ALA A 382 28.50 -29.13 20.66
N ASN A 383 28.74 -29.89 21.72
CA ASN A 383 27.75 -30.79 22.35
C ASN A 383 27.08 -30.18 23.59
N ALA A 384 27.32 -28.92 23.91
CA ALA A 384 26.71 -28.31 25.06
C ALA A 384 25.19 -28.09 24.85
N ASN A 385 24.39 -28.55 25.81
CA ASN A 385 22.96 -28.34 25.79
C ASN A 385 22.61 -26.87 26.01
N ARG A 386 21.82 -26.31 25.13
CA ARG A 386 21.31 -24.93 25.26
C ARG A 386 20.06 -24.91 26.13
N LEU A 387 20.07 -24.06 27.16
CA LEU A 387 18.87 -23.87 27.96
C LEU A 387 17.79 -23.16 27.14
N THR A 388 16.60 -23.72 27.19
CA THR A 388 15.41 -23.02 26.74
C THR A 388 15.13 -21.86 27.69
N GLN A 389 15.10 -20.66 27.15
CA GLN A 389 14.70 -19.47 27.87
C GLN A 389 13.23 -19.16 27.65
N TYR A 390 12.55 -18.74 28.68
CA TYR A 390 11.19 -18.20 28.60
C TYR A 390 11.26 -16.71 28.86
N ASN A 391 10.64 -15.93 27.96
CA ASN A 391 10.50 -14.51 28.21
C ASN A 391 9.42 -14.27 29.27
N MET A 392 9.57 -13.18 30.01
CA MET A 392 8.47 -12.74 30.88
C MET A 392 7.21 -12.50 30.03
N PRO A 393 6.02 -12.82 30.55
CA PRO A 393 4.78 -12.53 29.86
C PRO A 393 4.71 -11.04 29.48
N LYS A 394 4.22 -10.74 28.29
CA LYS A 394 3.98 -9.36 27.88
C LYS A 394 2.94 -8.75 28.81
N LEU A 395 3.11 -7.46 29.14
CA LEU A 395 2.05 -6.70 29.77
C LEU A 395 0.87 -6.59 28.80
N VAL A 396 -0.33 -6.83 29.30
CA VAL A 396 -1.57 -6.80 28.53
C VAL A 396 -2.57 -5.86 29.16
N SER A 397 -3.37 -5.19 28.33
CA SER A 397 -4.54 -4.43 28.79
C SER A 397 -5.71 -5.37 29.03
N LYS A 398 -6.32 -5.27 30.20
CA LYS A 398 -7.56 -6.02 30.54
C LYS A 398 -8.82 -5.30 30.08
N SER A 399 -8.73 -4.05 29.65
CA SER A 399 -9.82 -3.18 29.16
C SER A 399 -9.81 -3.00 27.65
N LEU A 400 -9.13 -3.88 26.93
CA LEU A 400 -9.05 -3.82 25.47
C LEU A 400 -10.43 -4.06 24.85
N THR A 401 -10.91 -3.11 24.04
CA THR A 401 -12.23 -3.16 23.42
C THR A 401 -12.21 -2.62 21.99
N TRP A 402 -13.37 -2.58 21.36
CA TRP A 402 -13.59 -2.12 20.00
C TRP A 402 -13.09 -0.68 19.78
N GLU A 403 -12.36 -0.48 18.69
CA GLU A 403 -12.21 0.87 18.16
C GLU A 403 -13.52 1.31 17.54
N ARG A 404 -13.87 2.60 17.69
CA ARG A 404 -15.13 3.18 17.20
C ARG A 404 -14.86 4.20 16.11
N ILE A 405 -15.46 4.00 14.96
CA ILE A 405 -15.40 4.95 13.86
C ILE A 405 -16.76 5.64 13.77
N ARG A 406 -16.80 6.93 14.09
CA ARG A 406 -17.96 7.79 13.99
C ARG A 406 -17.88 8.64 12.74
N THR A 407 -18.92 8.62 11.93
CA THR A 407 -19.01 9.47 10.74
C THR A 407 -20.27 10.31 10.80
N THR A 408 -20.12 11.61 10.59
CA THR A 408 -21.22 12.54 10.29
C THR A 408 -21.04 13.02 8.87
N ASP A 409 -22.08 12.98 8.09
CA ASP A 409 -22.09 13.35 6.68
C ASP A 409 -23.29 14.23 6.38
N ILE A 410 -23.08 15.28 5.57
CA ILE A 410 -24.14 16.17 5.03
C ILE A 410 -23.91 16.28 3.55
N GLY A 411 -24.91 15.88 2.76
CA GLY A 411 -24.84 15.85 1.33
C GLY A 411 -25.98 16.57 0.64
N LEU A 412 -25.67 17.11 -0.54
CA LEU A 412 -26.62 17.76 -1.44
C LEU A 412 -26.52 17.14 -2.83
N ASP A 413 -27.61 16.58 -3.31
CA ASP A 413 -27.74 16.02 -4.65
C ASP A 413 -28.63 16.93 -5.50
N LEU A 414 -28.11 17.39 -6.64
CA LEU A 414 -28.84 18.23 -7.60
C LEU A 414 -28.84 17.59 -8.98
N GLY A 415 -29.94 17.66 -9.67
CA GLY A 415 -30.08 17.29 -11.08
C GLY A 415 -30.56 18.48 -11.92
N PHE A 416 -29.89 18.72 -13.04
CA PHE A 416 -30.18 19.79 -13.96
C PHE A 416 -30.52 19.22 -15.35
N LEU A 417 -31.21 20.01 -16.19
CA LEU A 417 -31.49 19.64 -17.59
C LEU A 417 -32.14 18.22 -17.68
N ASN A 418 -33.19 17.97 -16.93
CA ASN A 418 -33.85 16.67 -16.81
C ASN A 418 -32.86 15.53 -16.33
N ASN A 419 -31.98 15.88 -15.42
CA ASN A 419 -30.91 15.02 -14.88
C ASN A 419 -29.82 14.66 -15.91
N GLU A 420 -29.69 15.37 -17.01
CA GLU A 420 -28.54 15.21 -17.90
C GLU A 420 -27.23 15.66 -17.22
N LEU A 421 -27.31 16.63 -16.30
CA LEU A 421 -26.22 17.00 -15.40
C LEU A 421 -26.63 16.73 -13.95
N THR A 422 -25.86 15.91 -13.26
CA THR A 422 -26.02 15.68 -11.81
C THR A 422 -24.80 16.19 -11.05
N VAL A 423 -25.07 16.75 -9.88
CA VAL A 423 -24.07 17.31 -8.97
C VAL A 423 -24.31 16.70 -7.60
N GLY A 424 -23.32 16.03 -7.07
CA GLY A 424 -23.29 15.55 -5.70
C GLY A 424 -22.20 16.29 -4.92
N PHE A 425 -22.55 16.83 -3.78
CA PHE A 425 -21.58 17.43 -2.86
C PHE A 425 -21.79 16.87 -1.47
N ASP A 426 -20.69 16.40 -0.84
CA ASP A 426 -20.66 15.88 0.50
C ASP A 426 -19.63 16.60 1.35
N TRP A 427 -20.01 16.91 2.56
CA TRP A 427 -19.11 17.27 3.63
C TRP A 427 -19.20 16.24 4.75
N TYR A 428 -18.05 15.72 5.20
CA TYR A 428 -18.03 14.73 6.25
C TYR A 428 -17.01 15.04 7.36
N GLN A 429 -17.31 14.52 8.53
CA GLN A 429 -16.38 14.38 9.63
C GLN A 429 -16.37 12.95 10.12
N ARG A 430 -15.18 12.35 10.11
CA ARG A 430 -14.93 10.99 10.60
C ARG A 430 -14.00 11.05 11.79
N GLU A 431 -14.36 10.38 12.88
CA GLU A 431 -13.53 10.22 14.07
C GLU A 431 -13.26 8.75 14.33
N ASN A 432 -11.99 8.36 14.30
CA ASN A 432 -11.54 7.06 14.78
C ASN A 432 -11.22 7.25 16.26
N ARG A 433 -12.10 6.75 17.13
CA ARG A 433 -11.98 6.85 18.59
C ARG A 433 -11.51 5.53 19.17
N ASP A 434 -10.95 5.61 20.35
CA ASP A 434 -10.51 4.45 21.12
C ASP A 434 -9.56 3.56 20.32
N MET A 435 -8.72 4.21 19.49
CA MET A 435 -7.72 3.52 18.68
C MET A 435 -6.68 2.87 19.58
N LEU A 436 -6.24 1.70 19.17
CA LEU A 436 -5.15 1.02 19.83
C LEU A 436 -3.84 1.79 19.64
N ALA A 437 -3.35 2.30 20.73
CA ALA A 437 -2.09 3.01 20.82
C ALA A 437 -1.26 2.40 21.97
N PRO A 438 0.07 2.52 21.92
CA PRO A 438 0.88 2.20 23.10
C PRO A 438 0.33 2.95 24.31
N ALA A 439 0.14 2.26 25.42
CA ALA A 439 -0.15 2.89 26.71
C ALA A 439 1.00 3.85 27.07
N GLN A 440 0.82 4.58 28.16
CA GLN A 440 1.85 5.52 28.62
C GLN A 440 3.24 4.88 28.65
N VAL A 441 4.27 5.62 28.22
CA VAL A 441 5.65 5.16 28.23
C VAL A 441 6.04 4.72 29.65
N LEU A 442 6.44 3.46 29.77
CA LEU A 442 6.88 2.91 31.05
C LEU A 442 8.35 3.27 31.30
N PRO A 443 8.75 3.53 32.54
CA PRO A 443 10.16 3.67 32.90
C PRO A 443 10.94 2.40 32.50
N ASN A 444 12.18 2.55 32.01
CA ASN A 444 13.04 1.43 31.65
C ASN A 444 13.26 0.42 32.79
N SER A 445 13.12 0.87 34.04
CA SER A 445 13.21 0.02 35.23
C SER A 445 12.11 -1.06 35.31
N VAL A 446 11.02 -0.92 34.57
CA VAL A 446 9.95 -1.93 34.51
C VAL A 446 10.41 -3.15 33.69
N GLY A 447 11.36 -2.99 32.77
CA GLY A 447 11.90 -4.06 31.95
C GLY A 447 10.91 -4.69 30.95
N ALA A 448 9.76 -4.02 30.71
CA ALA A 448 8.74 -4.49 29.80
C ALA A 448 8.23 -3.35 28.90
N THR A 449 7.76 -3.69 27.71
CA THR A 449 7.10 -2.72 26.81
C THR A 449 5.68 -2.42 27.30
N ALA A 450 5.26 -1.18 27.14
CA ALA A 450 3.89 -0.76 27.46
C ALA A 450 2.88 -1.58 26.62
N PRO A 451 1.77 -2.04 27.20
CA PRO A 451 0.72 -2.72 26.46
C PRO A 451 0.04 -1.75 25.52
N TYR A 452 -0.67 -2.27 24.53
CA TYR A 452 -1.63 -1.48 23.75
C TYR A 452 -2.90 -1.25 24.57
N ASP A 453 -3.48 -0.08 24.42
CA ASP A 453 -4.74 0.30 25.04
C ASP A 453 -5.56 1.20 24.10
N ASN A 454 -6.84 1.37 24.36
CA ASN A 454 -7.74 2.22 23.57
C ASN A 454 -7.52 3.72 23.91
N ALA A 455 -6.39 4.28 23.47
CA ALA A 455 -5.89 5.58 23.92
C ALA A 455 -5.86 6.67 22.84
N GLY A 456 -5.91 6.32 21.55
CA GLY A 456 -5.79 7.25 20.44
C GLY A 456 -7.12 7.75 19.87
N THR A 457 -7.15 8.97 19.34
CA THR A 457 -8.28 9.49 18.54
C THR A 457 -7.76 10.31 17.37
N LEU A 458 -8.22 9.99 16.17
CA LEU A 458 -7.99 10.75 14.93
C LEU A 458 -9.30 11.36 14.45
N ARG A 459 -9.25 12.60 13.95
CA ARG A 459 -10.38 13.26 13.29
C ARG A 459 -10.02 13.65 11.89
N THR A 460 -10.76 13.13 10.92
CA THR A 460 -10.69 13.51 9.51
C THR A 460 -11.89 14.39 9.17
N ARG A 461 -11.65 15.51 8.50
CA ARG A 461 -12.69 16.34 7.87
C ARG A 461 -12.39 16.44 6.40
N GLY A 462 -13.39 16.22 5.59
CA GLY A 462 -13.24 16.26 4.14
C GLY A 462 -14.51 16.72 3.46
N TRP A 463 -14.38 16.91 2.17
CA TRP A 463 -15.49 17.17 1.26
C TRP A 463 -15.24 16.45 -0.07
N GLU A 464 -16.31 16.15 -0.78
CA GLU A 464 -16.31 15.45 -2.06
C GLU A 464 -17.28 16.14 -3.01
N LEU A 465 -16.86 16.34 -4.25
CA LEU A 465 -17.67 16.88 -5.34
C LEU A 465 -17.68 15.87 -6.49
N ASN A 466 -18.87 15.48 -6.91
CA ASN A 466 -19.10 14.63 -8.07
C ASN A 466 -19.96 15.37 -9.07
N LEU A 467 -19.49 15.43 -10.31
CA LEU A 467 -20.23 15.95 -11.46
C LEU A 467 -20.39 14.83 -12.47
N ASP A 468 -21.60 14.58 -12.93
CA ASP A 468 -21.88 13.62 -13.97
C ASP A 468 -22.75 14.29 -15.04
N TRP A 469 -22.27 14.28 -16.27
CA TRP A 469 -22.97 14.84 -17.39
C TRP A 469 -23.08 13.84 -18.52
N HIS A 470 -24.27 13.71 -19.09
CA HIS A 470 -24.53 12.92 -20.28
C HIS A 470 -25.50 13.65 -21.19
N HIS A 471 -25.24 13.59 -22.49
CA HIS A 471 -26.11 14.19 -23.49
C HIS A 471 -26.11 13.38 -24.78
N LYS A 472 -27.23 13.47 -25.51
CA LYS A 472 -27.39 12.80 -26.80
C LYS A 472 -27.56 13.82 -27.92
N PHE A 473 -26.51 13.94 -28.75
CA PHE A 473 -26.53 14.76 -29.97
C PHE A 473 -26.90 13.90 -31.18
N GLY A 474 -28.18 13.77 -31.48
CA GLY A 474 -28.65 12.87 -32.54
C GLY A 474 -28.27 11.39 -32.24
N GLU A 475 -27.38 10.80 -33.05
CA GLU A 475 -26.90 9.44 -32.84
C GLU A 475 -25.63 9.36 -31.95
N PHE A 476 -25.08 10.49 -31.56
CA PHE A 476 -23.86 10.58 -30.76
C PHE A 476 -24.22 10.78 -29.29
N ASN A 477 -23.90 9.81 -28.45
CA ASN A 477 -24.04 9.91 -27.00
C ASN A 477 -22.70 10.29 -26.41
N VAL A 478 -22.66 11.30 -25.55
CA VAL A 478 -21.48 11.77 -24.84
C VAL A 478 -21.71 11.67 -23.34
N TYR A 479 -20.70 11.34 -22.58
CA TYR A 479 -20.70 11.47 -21.13
C TYR A 479 -19.38 12.05 -20.63
N ALA A 480 -19.46 12.79 -19.54
CA ALA A 480 -18.33 13.30 -18.79
C ALA A 480 -18.62 13.16 -17.30
N ASN A 481 -17.68 12.59 -16.57
CA ASN A 481 -17.75 12.49 -15.12
C ASN A 481 -16.50 13.16 -14.53
N PHE A 482 -16.67 13.96 -13.49
CA PHE A 482 -15.59 14.60 -12.76
C PHE A 482 -15.80 14.39 -11.26
N ASN A 483 -14.77 13.96 -10.57
CA ASN A 483 -14.74 13.91 -9.12
C ASN A 483 -13.54 14.66 -8.57
N LEU A 484 -13.74 15.31 -7.42
CA LEU A 484 -12.71 16.03 -6.69
C LEU A 484 -12.99 15.89 -5.21
N SER A 485 -11.97 15.48 -4.45
CA SER A 485 -12.07 15.34 -3.00
C SER A 485 -10.87 15.94 -2.29
N ASP A 486 -11.08 16.37 -1.07
CA ASP A 486 -10.03 16.83 -0.20
C ASP A 486 -10.33 16.53 1.26
N SER A 487 -9.32 16.09 2.01
CA SER A 487 -9.47 15.80 3.43
C SER A 487 -8.22 16.14 4.24
N LYS A 488 -8.44 16.41 5.53
CA LYS A 488 -7.39 16.61 6.54
C LYS A 488 -7.67 15.75 7.75
N THR A 489 -6.65 15.02 8.20
CA THR A 489 -6.69 14.21 9.41
C THR A 489 -5.85 14.84 10.49
N LYS A 490 -6.42 15.00 11.69
CA LYS A 490 -5.77 15.55 12.85
C LYS A 490 -5.82 14.56 14.01
N VAL A 491 -4.71 14.39 14.71
CA VAL A 491 -4.66 13.67 15.99
C VAL A 491 -5.33 14.55 17.05
N THR A 492 -6.40 14.07 17.66
CA THR A 492 -7.12 14.82 18.71
C THR A 492 -6.85 14.30 20.11
N LYS A 493 -6.42 13.04 20.23
CA LYS A 493 -5.99 12.43 21.50
C LYS A 493 -4.87 11.45 21.23
N TRP A 494 -3.81 11.49 22.00
CA TRP A 494 -2.68 10.57 21.96
C TRP A 494 -1.88 10.66 23.25
N ASN A 495 -1.27 9.54 23.68
CA ASN A 495 -0.42 9.47 24.87
C ASN A 495 0.99 10.00 24.58
N ASN A 496 1.11 11.30 24.40
CA ASN A 496 2.36 12.02 24.21
C ASN A 496 2.18 13.47 24.71
N ASP A 497 2.16 13.63 26.01
CA ASP A 497 1.89 14.93 26.66
C ASP A 497 3.01 15.95 26.40
N THR A 498 4.25 15.47 26.24
CA THR A 498 5.42 16.29 25.89
C THR A 498 5.43 16.71 24.43
N LYS A 499 4.52 16.19 23.60
CA LYS A 499 4.40 16.44 22.16
C LYS A 499 5.70 16.23 21.39
N LEU A 500 6.43 15.15 21.70
CA LEU A 500 7.62 14.76 20.95
C LEU A 500 7.28 14.62 19.46
N LEU A 501 8.08 15.26 18.60
CA LEU A 501 7.88 15.26 17.14
C LEU A 501 8.06 13.90 16.51
N SER A 502 8.87 13.01 17.12
CA SER A 502 9.11 11.64 16.67
C SER A 502 7.90 10.71 16.79
N SER A 503 6.84 11.15 17.48
CA SER A 503 5.59 10.39 17.66
C SER A 503 4.38 11.24 17.30
N TYR A 504 3.19 10.62 17.39
CA TYR A 504 1.95 11.39 17.33
C TYR A 504 1.73 12.15 18.64
N TYR A 505 1.09 13.31 18.55
CA TYR A 505 0.68 14.11 19.70
C TYR A 505 -0.65 14.82 19.40
N SER A 506 -1.37 15.17 20.43
CA SER A 506 -2.64 15.89 20.30
C SER A 506 -2.42 17.26 19.64
N GLY A 507 -3.06 17.46 18.49
CA GLY A 507 -2.92 18.66 17.67
C GLY A 507 -2.13 18.50 16.38
N LYS A 508 -1.32 17.42 16.22
CA LYS A 508 -0.57 17.11 15.00
C LYS A 508 -1.51 16.74 13.84
N ASN A 509 -1.29 17.27 12.65
CA ASN A 509 -1.93 16.71 11.47
C ASN A 509 -1.22 15.41 11.08
N TYR A 510 -1.97 14.43 10.70
CA TYR A 510 -1.43 13.17 10.20
C TYR A 510 -0.68 13.42 8.88
N GLY A 511 0.53 12.87 8.79
CA GLY A 511 1.39 13.04 7.61
C GLY A 511 2.24 14.32 7.59
N ASP A 512 2.17 15.21 8.60
CA ASP A 512 3.05 16.38 8.66
C ASP A 512 4.52 15.97 8.71
N ILE A 513 5.31 16.57 7.83
CA ILE A 513 6.76 16.38 7.70
C ILE A 513 7.44 17.59 8.34
N TRP A 514 8.15 17.35 9.44
CA TRP A 514 8.98 18.33 10.11
C TRP A 514 10.39 18.35 9.50
N GLY A 515 10.95 19.51 9.28
CA GLY A 515 12.29 19.68 8.73
C GLY A 515 12.77 21.12 8.80
N PHE A 516 14.04 21.33 8.45
CA PHE A 516 14.67 22.64 8.40
C PHE A 516 14.29 23.38 7.11
N GLU A 517 14.27 24.69 7.17
CA GLU A 517 14.22 25.52 5.96
C GLU A 517 15.63 25.74 5.43
N THR A 518 15.89 25.31 4.18
CA THR A 518 17.16 25.58 3.51
C THR A 518 17.25 27.05 3.14
N ASP A 519 18.37 27.70 3.48
CA ASP A 519 18.73 29.04 3.03
C ASP A 519 19.47 28.96 1.68
N ARG A 520 20.72 28.50 1.72
CA ARG A 520 21.64 28.37 0.60
C ARG A 520 22.77 27.38 0.94
N TYR A 521 23.80 27.32 0.15
CA TYR A 521 25.04 26.69 0.57
C TYR A 521 25.91 27.69 1.36
N PHE A 522 26.66 27.16 2.32
CA PHE A 522 27.70 27.96 2.97
C PHE A 522 28.76 28.39 1.97
N GLU A 523 29.22 29.64 2.08
CA GLU A 523 30.31 30.19 1.36
C GLU A 523 31.54 30.35 2.28
N GLU A 524 32.76 30.47 1.73
CA GLU A 524 33.97 30.79 2.54
C GLU A 524 33.77 32.05 3.35
N SER A 525 33.04 33.02 2.79
CA SER A 525 32.73 34.30 3.42
C SER A 525 31.89 34.17 4.70
N ASP A 526 31.26 33.04 4.95
CA ASP A 526 30.49 32.76 6.19
C ASP A 526 31.39 32.41 7.39
N PHE A 527 32.69 32.15 7.13
CA PHE A 527 33.62 31.67 8.15
C PHE A 527 34.81 32.60 8.35
N THR A 528 35.41 32.52 9.53
CA THR A 528 36.67 33.27 9.86
C THR A 528 37.93 32.42 9.64
N GLY A 529 37.76 31.07 9.54
CA GLY A 529 38.85 30.12 9.34
C GLY A 529 38.47 28.72 9.77
N GLN A 530 39.33 27.76 9.48
CA GLN A 530 39.18 26.35 9.84
C GLN A 530 40.12 25.99 10.99
N ASN A 531 39.63 25.19 11.94
CA ASN A 531 40.36 24.64 13.06
C ASN A 531 41.19 23.41 12.66
N ALA A 532 42.14 23.01 13.47
CA ALA A 532 43.00 21.85 13.24
C ALA A 532 42.23 20.50 13.20
N ASP A 533 41.05 20.42 13.81
CA ASP A 533 40.15 19.25 13.80
C ASP A 533 39.22 19.22 12.57
N GLY A 534 39.34 20.21 11.68
CA GLY A 534 38.52 20.33 10.47
C GLY A 534 37.21 21.11 10.65
N SER A 535 36.85 21.49 11.88
CA SER A 535 35.68 22.35 12.12
C SER A 535 35.92 23.79 11.65
N TRP A 536 34.84 24.52 11.35
CA TRP A 536 34.90 25.90 10.87
C TRP A 536 34.34 26.87 11.89
N ASN A 537 35.01 28.04 12.01
CA ASN A 537 34.59 29.13 12.88
C ASN A 537 33.63 30.07 12.15
N TYR A 538 32.39 30.12 12.54
CA TYR A 538 31.36 30.96 11.95
C TYR A 538 31.65 32.45 12.22
N LYS A 539 31.39 33.31 11.25
CA LYS A 539 31.47 34.78 11.42
C LYS A 539 30.32 35.27 12.31
N PRO A 540 30.55 36.42 13.01
CA PRO A 540 29.45 37.08 13.72
C PRO A 540 28.27 37.36 12.79
N GLY A 541 27.05 37.01 13.23
CA GLY A 541 25.82 37.15 12.46
C GLY A 541 25.46 35.92 11.55
N ILE A 542 26.34 34.91 11.51
CA ILE A 542 26.02 33.64 10.88
C ILE A 542 25.62 32.62 11.97
N ALA A 543 24.41 32.10 11.91
CA ALA A 543 23.97 31.07 12.82
C ALA A 543 24.77 29.78 12.69
N GLY A 544 25.31 29.29 13.80
CA GLY A 544 26.16 28.11 13.83
C GLY A 544 25.34 26.83 13.71
N GLN A 545 25.83 25.83 12.96
CA GLN A 545 25.13 24.53 12.77
C GLN A 545 25.83 23.35 13.45
N SER A 546 26.78 23.58 14.32
CA SER A 546 27.58 22.54 14.97
C SER A 546 26.74 21.58 15.81
N ALA A 547 25.58 22.00 16.32
CA ALA A 547 24.64 21.14 17.03
C ALA A 547 24.07 20.01 16.16
N LEU A 548 24.04 20.19 14.84
CA LEU A 548 23.55 19.20 13.87
C LEU A 548 24.64 18.26 13.36
N GLU A 549 25.90 18.52 13.67
CA GLU A 549 27.03 17.73 13.19
C GLU A 549 27.06 16.35 13.83
N ARG A 550 27.38 15.36 13.03
CA ARG A 550 27.73 14.01 13.50
C ARG A 550 29.12 13.67 13.02
N ALA A 551 30.01 13.50 13.99
CA ALA A 551 31.42 13.18 13.72
C ALA A 551 31.59 12.00 12.74
N PRO A 552 32.54 12.05 11.84
CA PRO A 552 33.59 13.09 11.68
C PRO A 552 33.22 14.30 10.80
N PHE A 553 31.96 14.53 10.51
CA PHE A 553 31.45 15.57 9.63
C PHE A 553 31.45 16.95 10.34
N HIS A 554 31.92 17.99 9.64
CA HIS A 554 31.79 19.38 10.02
C HIS A 554 31.22 20.19 8.87
N TYR A 555 30.28 21.09 9.15
CA TYR A 555 29.75 22.01 8.15
C TYR A 555 30.82 23.00 7.72
N GLY A 556 30.92 23.24 6.42
CA GLY A 556 31.83 24.16 5.82
C GLY A 556 31.35 24.67 4.46
N PRO A 557 32.17 25.40 3.70
CA PRO A 557 31.82 25.89 2.38
C PRO A 557 31.33 24.77 1.47
N GLY A 558 30.19 25.01 0.77
CA GLY A 558 29.54 24.03 -0.09
C GLY A 558 28.51 23.10 0.60
N ASP A 559 28.40 23.16 1.93
CA ASP A 559 27.35 22.42 2.68
C ASP A 559 26.08 23.24 2.79
N ILE A 560 24.98 22.55 3.12
CA ILE A 560 23.67 23.19 3.31
C ILE A 560 23.70 24.11 4.52
N LYS A 561 23.30 25.36 4.33
CA LYS A 561 23.00 26.33 5.36
C LYS A 561 21.49 26.37 5.59
N PHE A 562 21.09 26.16 6.83
CA PHE A 562 19.70 26.29 7.23
C PHE A 562 19.40 27.69 7.76
N LYS A 563 18.12 28.07 7.76
CA LYS A 563 17.67 29.34 8.30
C LYS A 563 17.47 29.22 9.81
N ASP A 564 17.99 30.20 10.51
CA ASP A 564 17.69 30.46 11.92
C ASP A 564 16.26 31.02 12.02
N LEU A 565 15.32 30.21 12.45
CA LEU A 565 13.90 30.58 12.49
C LEU A 565 13.48 31.14 13.83
N ASP A 566 14.19 30.81 14.91
CA ASP A 566 13.87 31.30 16.27
C ASP A 566 14.77 32.48 16.70
N GLY A 567 15.82 32.80 15.90
CA GLY A 567 16.72 33.93 16.15
C GLY A 567 17.73 33.64 17.26
N SER A 568 17.99 32.38 17.59
CA SER A 568 18.91 32.00 18.68
C SER A 568 20.38 32.19 18.30
N GLY A 569 20.70 32.31 17.02
CA GLY A 569 22.09 32.34 16.49
C GLY A 569 22.71 30.93 16.37
N ALA A 570 21.95 29.86 16.61
CA ALA A 570 22.35 28.48 16.44
C ALA A 570 21.25 27.70 15.77
N ILE A 571 21.61 26.80 14.84
CA ILE A 571 20.62 25.94 14.18
C ILE A 571 20.52 24.63 14.93
N ASP A 572 19.31 24.36 15.50
CA ASP A 572 19.07 23.12 16.21
C ASP A 572 17.57 22.69 16.13
N GLY A 573 17.25 21.56 16.72
CA GLY A 573 15.90 21.03 16.78
C GLY A 573 15.19 21.30 18.12
N GLY A 574 15.71 22.21 18.96
CA GLY A 574 15.20 22.47 20.31
C GLY A 574 15.15 21.17 21.14
N LYS A 575 14.13 20.99 21.94
CA LYS A 575 13.88 19.74 22.65
C LYS A 575 13.22 18.66 21.77
N GLY A 576 13.00 18.93 20.49
CA GLY A 576 12.30 18.00 19.58
C GLY A 576 10.84 17.82 19.90
N THR A 577 10.20 18.84 20.49
CA THR A 577 8.77 18.86 20.82
C THR A 577 8.03 19.92 19.99
N ALA A 578 6.73 19.81 19.90
CA ALA A 578 5.94 20.80 19.16
C ALA A 578 5.93 22.20 19.79
N ASP A 579 6.22 22.29 21.08
CA ASP A 579 6.27 23.56 21.84
C ASP A 579 7.70 24.12 21.94
N ASP A 580 8.72 23.30 21.63
CA ASP A 580 10.13 23.67 21.61
C ASP A 580 10.82 22.85 20.51
N HIS A 581 10.74 23.35 19.28
CA HIS A 581 11.20 22.69 18.06
C HIS A 581 12.41 23.35 17.40
N GLY A 582 12.98 24.41 18.06
CA GLY A 582 14.09 25.16 17.49
C GLY A 582 13.76 25.66 16.08
N ASP A 583 14.66 25.41 15.13
CA ASP A 583 14.52 25.83 13.74
C ASP A 583 13.72 24.86 12.85
N LEU A 584 13.14 23.81 13.44
CA LEU A 584 12.28 22.91 12.70
C LEU A 584 10.93 23.56 12.41
N LYS A 585 10.37 23.29 11.22
CA LYS A 585 8.99 23.65 10.87
C LYS A 585 8.32 22.55 10.07
N ILE A 586 7.02 22.64 9.89
CA ILE A 586 6.29 21.74 8.98
C ILE A 586 6.61 22.20 7.54
N ILE A 587 7.39 21.40 6.82
CA ILE A 587 7.81 21.66 5.44
C ILE A 587 6.90 21.06 4.39
N GLY A 588 6.09 20.04 4.76
CA GLY A 588 5.17 19.37 3.85
C GLY A 588 4.22 18.43 4.56
N ASN A 589 3.41 17.71 3.77
CA ASN A 589 2.53 16.66 4.28
C ASN A 589 2.51 15.50 3.27
N SER A 590 2.64 14.26 3.77
CA SER A 590 2.72 13.05 2.96
C SER A 590 1.38 12.49 2.49
N LEU A 591 0.27 12.98 3.02
CA LEU A 591 -1.06 12.58 2.57
C LEU A 591 -1.44 13.32 1.27
N PRO A 592 -2.13 12.63 0.34
CA PRO A 592 -2.63 13.27 -0.85
C PRO A 592 -3.72 14.30 -0.51
N ARG A 593 -3.73 15.38 -1.25
CA ARG A 593 -4.72 16.46 -1.17
C ARG A 593 -5.20 16.78 -2.57
N TYR A 594 -6.47 17.16 -2.69
CA TYR A 594 -7.11 17.45 -3.97
C TYR A 594 -6.95 16.27 -4.93
N GLU A 595 -7.48 15.11 -4.50
CA GLU A 595 -7.54 13.92 -5.35
C GLU A 595 -8.66 14.11 -6.37
N TYR A 596 -8.34 13.95 -7.65
CA TYR A 596 -9.30 14.17 -8.72
C TYR A 596 -9.21 13.11 -9.79
N GLY A 597 -10.35 12.87 -10.40
CA GLY A 597 -10.48 12.03 -11.57
C GLY A 597 -11.50 12.59 -12.54
N PHE A 598 -11.30 12.34 -13.83
CA PHE A 598 -12.32 12.63 -14.82
C PHE A 598 -12.38 11.57 -15.90
N HIS A 599 -13.60 11.24 -16.27
CA HIS A 599 -13.96 10.34 -17.35
C HIS A 599 -14.56 11.15 -18.49
N LEU A 600 -14.14 10.86 -19.69
CA LEU A 600 -14.72 11.39 -20.91
C LEU A 600 -14.98 10.23 -21.84
N GLY A 601 -16.18 10.15 -22.40
CA GLY A 601 -16.48 9.09 -23.31
C GLY A 601 -17.72 9.37 -24.16
N GLY A 602 -17.96 8.43 -25.07
CA GLY A 602 -19.12 8.51 -25.93
C GLY A 602 -19.22 7.32 -26.87
N ASN A 603 -20.35 7.21 -27.53
CA ASN A 603 -20.58 6.20 -28.56
C ASN A 603 -21.31 6.77 -29.76
N TRP A 604 -20.98 6.27 -30.95
CA TRP A 604 -21.57 6.65 -32.21
C TRP A 604 -21.52 5.48 -33.20
N LYS A 605 -22.67 5.06 -33.67
CA LYS A 605 -22.81 4.00 -34.70
C LYS A 605 -21.98 2.73 -34.43
N GLY A 606 -21.96 2.31 -33.19
CA GLY A 606 -21.23 1.12 -32.78
C GLY A 606 -19.79 1.36 -32.32
N ILE A 607 -19.21 2.53 -32.62
CA ILE A 607 -17.90 2.93 -32.08
C ILE A 607 -18.11 3.49 -30.68
N ASP A 608 -17.30 3.08 -29.73
CA ASP A 608 -17.25 3.63 -28.36
C ASP A 608 -15.83 4.07 -28.00
N LEU A 609 -15.73 5.18 -27.28
CA LEU A 609 -14.50 5.72 -26.74
C LEU A 609 -14.70 6.01 -25.24
N ASP A 610 -13.75 5.62 -24.43
CA ASP A 610 -13.68 5.92 -23.00
C ASP A 610 -12.26 6.34 -22.63
N LEU A 611 -12.14 7.46 -21.92
CA LEU A 611 -10.89 8.03 -21.43
C LEU A 611 -11.02 8.28 -19.93
N PHE A 612 -10.09 7.75 -19.14
CA PHE A 612 -10.03 8.00 -17.70
C PHE A 612 -8.71 8.63 -17.29
N PHE A 613 -8.80 9.73 -16.57
CA PHE A 613 -7.69 10.47 -16.01
C PHE A 613 -7.76 10.48 -14.49
N GLN A 614 -6.60 10.43 -13.86
CA GLN A 614 -6.48 10.49 -12.40
C GLN A 614 -5.32 11.37 -12.01
N GLY A 615 -5.46 12.10 -10.91
CA GLY A 615 -4.39 12.94 -10.39
C GLY A 615 -4.51 13.27 -8.91
N VAL A 616 -3.43 13.81 -8.38
CA VAL A 616 -3.30 14.33 -7.02
C VAL A 616 -2.74 15.74 -7.14
N GLY A 617 -3.46 16.74 -6.59
CA GLY A 617 -3.08 18.15 -6.72
C GLY A 617 -1.94 18.56 -5.80
N LYS A 618 -1.76 17.90 -4.64
CA LYS A 618 -0.68 18.18 -3.71
C LYS A 618 -0.37 16.97 -2.86
N ARG A 619 0.89 16.59 -2.82
CA ARG A 619 1.47 15.59 -1.91
C ARG A 619 2.96 15.86 -1.81
N SER A 620 3.50 15.86 -0.62
CA SER A 620 4.95 15.97 -0.40
C SER A 620 5.47 14.67 0.16
N ASP A 621 6.70 14.33 -0.19
CA ASP A 621 7.39 13.19 0.41
C ASP A 621 8.83 13.55 0.78
N TRP A 622 9.27 13.04 1.91
CA TRP A 622 10.65 13.12 2.34
C TRP A 622 11.18 11.73 2.55
N THR A 623 12.22 11.40 1.80
CA THR A 623 12.88 10.12 1.96
C THR A 623 14.32 10.19 1.52
N ILE A 624 15.17 9.39 2.15
CA ILE A 624 16.59 9.30 1.84
C ILE A 624 16.81 8.06 0.98
N SER A 625 17.15 8.28 -0.27
CA SER A 625 17.35 7.23 -1.25
C SER A 625 18.41 7.65 -2.26
N SER A 626 19.08 6.71 -2.90
CA SER A 626 19.99 6.98 -4.02
C SER A 626 19.30 7.66 -5.21
N LEU A 627 17.99 7.62 -5.27
CA LEU A 627 17.19 8.32 -6.29
C LEU A 627 17.10 9.83 -6.03
N ASN A 628 17.11 10.22 -4.74
CA ASN A 628 17.07 11.63 -4.32
C ASN A 628 18.48 12.20 -4.13
N PHE A 629 19.39 11.39 -3.59
CA PHE A 629 20.73 11.80 -3.20
C PHE A 629 21.78 10.89 -3.85
N PRO A 630 22.49 11.36 -4.88
CA PRO A 630 23.50 10.57 -5.55
C PRO A 630 24.65 10.23 -4.59
N MET A 631 25.26 9.07 -4.80
CA MET A 631 26.43 8.61 -4.04
C MET A 631 26.25 8.64 -2.51
N MET A 632 25.03 8.47 -2.06
CA MET A 632 24.69 8.41 -0.63
C MET A 632 25.39 7.26 0.09
N ARG A 633 25.70 6.18 -0.62
CA ARG A 633 26.49 5.03 -0.13
C ARG A 633 27.56 4.70 -1.16
N ALA A 634 28.71 4.21 -0.72
CA ALA A 634 29.78 3.75 -1.61
C ALA A 634 29.33 2.69 -2.63
N ALA A 635 28.23 1.96 -2.33
CA ALA A 635 27.63 0.97 -3.23
C ALA A 635 26.51 1.54 -4.13
N ASP A 636 26.08 2.78 -3.92
CA ASP A 636 25.00 3.41 -4.68
C ASP A 636 25.62 4.34 -5.73
N LEU A 637 26.08 3.75 -6.81
CA LEU A 637 26.88 4.43 -7.83
C LEU A 637 26.07 4.81 -9.08
N ALA A 638 24.75 4.56 -9.06
CA ALA A 638 23.86 5.00 -10.12
C ALA A 638 23.69 6.53 -10.06
N ILE A 639 23.92 7.19 -11.17
CA ILE A 639 23.70 8.63 -11.37
C ILE A 639 22.63 8.77 -12.46
N TYR A 640 21.54 9.45 -12.16
CA TYR A 640 20.45 9.69 -13.08
C TYR A 640 20.64 11.03 -13.81
N ASP A 641 19.94 11.21 -14.93
CA ASP A 641 20.06 12.43 -15.75
C ASP A 641 19.75 13.70 -14.97
N ASN A 642 18.79 13.67 -14.07
CA ASN A 642 18.44 14.78 -13.19
C ASN A 642 19.51 15.07 -12.11
N GLN A 643 20.50 14.19 -11.93
CA GLN A 643 21.60 14.32 -10.98
C GLN A 643 22.92 14.73 -11.64
N LYS A 644 22.94 15.02 -12.94
CA LYS A 644 24.16 15.40 -13.67
C LYS A 644 24.76 16.74 -13.22
N SER A 645 23.97 17.61 -12.60
CA SER A 645 24.46 18.87 -11.98
C SER A 645 25.37 18.66 -10.76
N PHE A 646 25.42 17.43 -10.26
CA PHE A 646 26.27 16.94 -9.21
C PHE A 646 27.77 17.20 -9.43
N ASN A 647 28.30 17.17 -10.65
CA ASN A 647 29.70 17.39 -10.97
C ASN A 647 30.20 18.82 -10.67
N ARG A 648 29.33 19.73 -10.26
CA ARG A 648 29.65 21.13 -9.95
C ARG A 648 29.79 21.44 -8.46
N VAL A 649 29.60 20.44 -7.58
CA VAL A 649 29.56 20.61 -6.12
C VAL A 649 30.87 20.18 -5.44
N PHE A 650 31.95 20.02 -6.18
CA PHE A 650 33.21 19.71 -5.56
C PHE A 650 33.85 21.02 -5.04
N TYR A 651 33.81 21.17 -3.74
CA TYR A 651 34.67 22.12 -3.09
C TYR A 651 35.92 21.39 -2.59
N THR A 652 37.03 21.55 -3.34
CA THR A 652 38.40 21.30 -2.90
C THR A 652 39.25 22.48 -3.37
N ASP A 653 40.33 22.74 -2.70
CA ASP A 653 41.28 23.79 -3.15
C ASP A 653 41.73 23.54 -4.60
N ASP A 654 41.84 22.28 -4.99
CA ASP A 654 42.13 21.87 -6.35
C ASP A 654 41.01 22.26 -7.34
N TRP A 655 39.77 22.15 -6.97
CA TRP A 655 38.64 22.53 -7.82
C TRP A 655 38.59 24.03 -8.07
N LYS A 656 38.80 24.83 -7.04
CA LYS A 656 38.91 26.29 -7.15
C LYS A 656 40.05 26.71 -8.06
N THR A 657 41.17 26.02 -7.96
CA THR A 657 42.35 26.24 -8.81
C THR A 657 42.09 25.84 -10.26
N ILE A 658 41.34 24.72 -10.48
CA ILE A 658 41.05 24.20 -11.81
C ILE A 658 39.94 25.00 -12.49
N THR A 659 38.88 25.36 -11.77
CA THR A 659 37.64 25.95 -12.35
C THR A 659 37.53 27.46 -12.16
N GLY A 660 38.25 28.05 -11.19
CA GLY A 660 38.14 29.46 -10.81
C GLY A 660 36.81 29.82 -10.10
N TYR A 661 35.96 28.83 -9.81
CA TYR A 661 34.68 29.05 -9.14
C TYR A 661 34.77 28.78 -7.63
N ASP A 662 34.10 29.61 -6.87
CA ASP A 662 33.79 29.40 -5.45
C ASP A 662 32.62 28.42 -5.31
N ILE A 663 31.62 28.69 -4.53
CA ILE A 663 30.45 27.82 -4.35
C ILE A 663 29.41 28.17 -5.39
N ASP A 664 28.96 27.16 -6.17
CA ASP A 664 27.87 27.34 -7.11
C ASP A 664 26.50 27.14 -6.37
N GLN A 665 25.87 28.26 -6.02
CA GLN A 665 24.58 28.30 -5.34
C GLN A 665 23.43 27.68 -6.19
N SER A 666 23.61 27.59 -7.51
CA SER A 666 22.63 27.00 -8.43
C SER A 666 22.64 25.47 -8.46
N ASN A 667 23.67 24.86 -7.86
CA ASN A 667 23.79 23.41 -7.81
C ASN A 667 22.64 22.76 -7.06
N THR A 668 22.28 21.53 -7.50
CA THR A 668 21.23 20.75 -6.86
C THR A 668 21.71 20.16 -5.53
N TYR A 669 22.97 19.72 -5.46
CA TYR A 669 23.49 18.96 -4.31
C TYR A 669 24.63 19.68 -3.60
N PRO A 670 24.80 19.46 -2.28
CA PRO A 670 25.90 19.98 -1.49
C PRO A 670 27.22 19.29 -1.87
N ARG A 671 28.33 19.72 -1.26
CA ARG A 671 29.63 19.07 -1.45
C ARG A 671 29.57 17.59 -1.08
N LEU A 672 30.34 16.78 -1.79
CA LEU A 672 30.49 15.36 -1.50
C LEU A 672 31.57 15.13 -0.43
N TYR A 673 31.31 14.11 0.38
CA TYR A 673 32.29 13.62 1.34
C TYR A 673 32.93 12.32 0.83
N PRO A 674 34.27 12.18 0.89
CA PRO A 674 34.97 10.96 0.53
C PRO A 674 34.49 9.76 1.42
N GLY A 675 34.37 8.60 0.82
CA GLY A 675 33.80 7.42 1.46
C GLY A 675 34.48 6.88 2.71
N ASN A 676 35.71 7.35 3.04
CA ASN A 676 36.43 6.94 4.24
C ASN A 676 35.96 7.70 5.50
N GLU A 677 35.47 8.89 5.36
CA GLU A 677 34.81 9.63 6.43
C GLU A 677 33.39 9.10 6.67
N ALA A 678 32.90 8.36 5.72
CA ALA A 678 31.59 7.68 5.76
C ALA A 678 31.55 6.45 6.68
N LYS A 679 32.62 5.97 7.27
CA LYS A 679 32.55 4.76 8.14
C LYS A 679 31.66 4.93 9.36
N GLY A 680 31.43 6.17 9.79
CA GLY A 680 30.41 6.48 10.78
C GLY A 680 29.16 7.12 10.19
N THR A 681 29.24 7.72 9.01
CA THR A 681 28.23 8.61 8.43
C THR A 681 27.32 7.92 7.40
N VAL A 682 27.68 6.76 6.86
CA VAL A 682 26.78 6.03 5.95
C VAL A 682 25.47 5.65 6.66
N SER A 683 25.54 5.24 7.91
CA SER A 683 24.33 5.10 8.75
C SER A 683 23.76 6.46 9.17
N GLY A 684 24.59 7.49 9.31
CA GLY A 684 24.18 8.85 9.65
C GLY A 684 23.44 9.57 8.52
N ILE A 685 23.92 9.46 7.29
CA ILE A 685 23.22 9.95 6.10
C ILE A 685 21.90 9.21 5.93
N ALA A 686 21.94 7.88 6.06
CA ALA A 686 20.74 7.06 6.02
C ALA A 686 19.73 7.40 7.13
N ASN A 687 20.15 8.02 8.23
CA ASN A 687 19.28 8.47 9.32
C ASN A 687 18.87 9.95 9.22
N GLY A 688 19.12 10.61 8.07
CA GLY A 688 18.77 12.00 7.88
C GLY A 688 19.57 12.92 8.77
N SER A 689 20.88 12.94 8.63
CA SER A 689 21.81 13.79 9.38
C SER A 689 22.69 14.63 8.44
N ASN A 690 23.37 15.60 9.00
CA ASN A 690 24.30 16.48 8.28
C ASN A 690 23.57 17.23 7.13
N ASN A 691 24.06 17.19 5.91
CA ASN A 691 23.40 17.80 4.75
C ASN A 691 22.04 17.15 4.39
N TYR A 692 21.67 16.02 5.00
CA TYR A 692 20.50 15.23 4.63
C TYR A 692 19.43 15.15 5.74
N TYR A 693 19.42 16.10 6.66
CA TYR A 693 18.26 16.34 7.52
C TYR A 693 17.04 16.63 6.67
N PRO A 694 15.81 16.23 7.11
CA PRO A 694 14.58 16.65 6.47
C PRO A 694 14.58 18.16 6.26
N GLN A 695 14.40 18.61 5.02
CA GLN A 695 14.55 20.02 4.65
C GLN A 695 13.71 20.39 3.43
N SER A 696 13.48 21.69 3.27
CA SER A 696 12.64 22.21 2.20
C SER A 696 13.23 22.01 0.79
N ARG A 697 14.56 22.02 0.64
CA ARG A 697 15.23 21.93 -0.67
C ARG A 697 15.01 20.60 -1.38
N TYR A 698 15.02 19.50 -0.65
CA TYR A 698 14.90 18.15 -1.21
C TYR A 698 13.56 17.48 -0.89
N LEU A 699 12.60 18.27 -0.43
CA LEU A 699 11.22 17.78 -0.30
C LEU A 699 10.66 17.48 -1.69
N THR A 700 10.25 16.26 -1.91
CA THR A 700 9.76 15.80 -3.21
C THR A 700 8.27 16.15 -3.37
N ASP A 701 7.92 16.82 -4.45
CA ASP A 701 6.54 17.01 -4.86
C ASP A 701 6.04 15.76 -5.63
N MET A 702 5.04 15.08 -5.07
CA MET A 702 4.44 13.87 -5.62
C MET A 702 3.07 14.15 -6.27
N SER A 703 2.79 15.39 -6.63
CA SER A 703 1.60 15.75 -7.41
C SER A 703 1.70 15.24 -8.85
N TYR A 704 0.58 14.84 -9.44
CA TYR A 704 0.56 14.30 -10.79
C TYR A 704 -0.81 14.34 -11.46
N LEU A 705 -0.80 14.19 -12.79
CA LEU A 705 -1.95 13.88 -13.63
C LEU A 705 -1.56 12.77 -14.62
N ARG A 706 -2.33 11.70 -14.65
CA ARG A 706 -2.10 10.55 -15.53
C ARG A 706 -3.35 10.20 -16.35
N LEU A 707 -3.14 9.89 -17.65
CA LEU A 707 -4.11 9.19 -18.46
C LEU A 707 -4.04 7.69 -18.09
N LYS A 708 -5.01 7.28 -17.26
CA LYS A 708 -5.05 5.93 -16.66
C LYS A 708 -5.54 4.88 -17.62
N ASN A 709 -6.65 5.16 -18.31
CA ASN A 709 -7.24 4.21 -19.23
C ASN A 709 -7.72 4.90 -20.49
N VAL A 710 -7.53 4.22 -21.61
CA VAL A 710 -8.15 4.51 -22.89
C VAL A 710 -8.77 3.23 -23.39
N THR A 711 -10.03 3.26 -23.79
CA THR A 711 -10.67 2.13 -24.46
C THR A 711 -11.37 2.64 -25.72
N VAL A 712 -11.09 1.98 -26.83
CA VAL A 712 -11.78 2.18 -28.11
C VAL A 712 -12.40 0.87 -28.52
N GLY A 713 -13.71 0.85 -28.73
CA GLY A 713 -14.44 -0.34 -29.12
C GLY A 713 -15.25 -0.17 -30.38
N TYR A 714 -15.52 -1.26 -31.04
CA TYR A 714 -16.47 -1.30 -32.16
C TYR A 714 -17.40 -2.50 -31.99
N THR A 715 -18.68 -2.21 -31.83
CA THR A 715 -19.74 -3.23 -31.83
C THR A 715 -20.20 -3.45 -33.25
N LEU A 716 -20.04 -4.68 -33.73
CA LEU A 716 -20.44 -5.06 -35.08
C LEU A 716 -21.94 -4.92 -35.31
N PRO A 717 -22.39 -4.51 -36.51
CA PRO A 717 -23.81 -4.46 -36.86
C PRO A 717 -24.49 -5.83 -36.68
N LYS A 718 -25.69 -5.84 -36.09
CA LYS A 718 -26.46 -7.08 -35.87
C LYS A 718 -26.73 -7.87 -37.15
N GLU A 719 -26.85 -7.17 -38.27
CA GLU A 719 -27.06 -7.79 -39.58
C GLU A 719 -25.90 -8.70 -40.01
N TRP A 720 -24.69 -8.40 -39.57
CA TRP A 720 -23.49 -9.20 -39.85
C TRP A 720 -23.38 -10.38 -38.87
N THR A 721 -23.59 -10.11 -37.58
CA THR A 721 -23.35 -11.07 -36.51
C THR A 721 -24.40 -12.18 -36.49
N ARG A 722 -25.66 -11.88 -36.80
CA ARG A 722 -26.75 -12.86 -36.88
C ARG A 722 -26.55 -13.94 -37.92
N LYS A 723 -25.82 -13.65 -39.02
CA LYS A 723 -25.45 -14.66 -40.02
C LYS A 723 -24.57 -15.77 -39.43
N ALA A 724 -23.87 -15.49 -38.34
CA ALA A 724 -23.02 -16.42 -37.59
C ALA A 724 -23.66 -16.89 -36.26
N PHE A 725 -24.98 -16.71 -36.07
CA PHE A 725 -25.70 -17.00 -34.82
C PHE A 725 -25.18 -16.24 -33.60
N ILE A 726 -24.57 -15.06 -33.80
CA ILE A 726 -24.05 -14.22 -32.75
C ILE A 726 -25.02 -13.03 -32.53
N GLU A 727 -25.51 -12.88 -31.30
CA GLU A 727 -26.42 -11.77 -30.92
C GLU A 727 -25.65 -10.44 -30.88
N LYS A 728 -24.42 -10.46 -30.33
CA LYS A 728 -23.56 -9.27 -30.21
C LYS A 728 -22.09 -9.65 -30.28
N ALA A 729 -21.32 -8.92 -31.07
CA ALA A 729 -19.87 -9.02 -31.08
C ALA A 729 -19.27 -7.61 -30.96
N ARG A 730 -18.29 -7.44 -30.07
CA ARG A 730 -17.53 -6.19 -29.91
C ARG A 730 -16.04 -6.53 -29.92
N ILE A 731 -15.29 -5.76 -30.70
CA ILE A 731 -13.83 -5.78 -30.74
C ILE A 731 -13.36 -4.50 -30.06
N TYR A 732 -12.36 -4.58 -29.24
CA TYR A 732 -11.85 -3.38 -28.55
C TYR A 732 -10.34 -3.42 -28.37
N PHE A 733 -9.79 -2.22 -28.31
CA PHE A 733 -8.43 -1.95 -27.84
C PHE A 733 -8.53 -1.18 -26.52
N SER A 734 -7.68 -1.54 -25.55
CA SER A 734 -7.57 -0.83 -24.27
C SER A 734 -6.12 -0.61 -23.92
N GLY A 735 -5.82 0.56 -23.40
CA GLY A 735 -4.53 0.92 -22.87
C GLY A 735 -4.63 1.39 -21.43
N SER A 736 -3.71 0.96 -20.56
CA SER A 736 -3.67 1.38 -19.15
C SER A 736 -2.34 2.03 -18.80
N ASN A 737 -2.37 3.04 -17.90
CA ASN A 737 -1.21 3.82 -17.42
C ASN A 737 -0.38 4.46 -18.56
N LEU A 738 -1.04 4.97 -19.60
CA LEU A 738 -0.40 5.33 -20.86
C LEU A 738 0.56 6.50 -20.74
N PHE A 739 0.11 7.59 -20.17
CA PHE A 739 0.88 8.84 -20.14
C PHE A 739 0.76 9.52 -18.78
N LEU A 740 1.90 9.86 -18.22
CA LEU A 740 2.01 10.79 -17.12
C LEU A 740 2.07 12.20 -17.73
N LEU A 741 0.94 12.92 -17.70
CA LEU A 741 0.76 14.22 -18.35
C LEU A 741 1.40 15.36 -17.55
N TYR A 742 1.38 15.22 -16.24
CA TYR A 742 2.02 16.14 -15.30
C TYR A 742 2.65 15.38 -14.16
N LYS A 743 3.81 15.84 -13.69
CA LYS A 743 4.56 15.31 -12.57
C LYS A 743 5.24 16.47 -11.83
N GLY A 744 5.06 16.52 -10.51
CA GLY A 744 5.55 17.60 -9.66
C GLY A 744 7.06 17.60 -9.40
N SER A 745 7.74 16.49 -9.68
CA SER A 745 9.20 16.39 -9.49
C SER A 745 9.89 15.71 -10.67
N ASP A 746 11.17 16.05 -10.89
CA ASP A 746 11.99 15.46 -11.94
C ASP A 746 12.65 14.13 -11.54
N LEU A 747 12.40 13.63 -10.32
CA LEU A 747 12.94 12.35 -9.87
C LEU A 747 12.43 11.19 -10.73
N PRO A 748 13.25 10.17 -11.01
CA PRO A 748 12.88 9.02 -11.84
C PRO A 748 11.94 8.03 -11.10
N VAL A 749 11.07 8.54 -10.23
CA VAL A 749 10.14 7.79 -9.41
C VAL A 749 8.72 8.05 -9.88
N ASP A 750 7.90 7.03 -9.92
CA ASP A 750 6.49 7.19 -10.22
C ASP A 750 5.77 7.84 -9.02
N PRO A 751 5.02 8.95 -9.21
CA PRO A 751 4.37 9.66 -8.12
C PRO A 751 3.23 8.88 -7.45
N GLU A 752 2.76 7.78 -8.03
CA GLU A 752 1.77 6.90 -7.41
C GLU A 752 2.37 5.92 -6.42
N ILE A 753 3.70 5.83 -6.32
CA ILE A 753 4.37 4.93 -5.38
C ILE A 753 3.99 5.34 -3.94
N SER A 754 3.56 4.35 -3.18
CA SER A 754 3.32 4.47 -1.76
C SER A 754 4.65 4.38 -0.99
N THR A 755 4.84 5.24 -0.01
CA THR A 755 5.99 5.18 0.92
C THR A 755 5.87 4.04 1.94
N GLY A 756 4.67 3.44 2.04
CA GLY A 756 4.34 2.40 3.03
C GLY A 756 4.76 0.98 2.67
N ASP A 757 5.35 0.74 1.50
CA ASP A 757 5.65 -0.63 1.02
C ASP A 757 6.84 -1.32 1.73
N GLY A 758 7.11 -0.98 2.98
CA GLY A 758 8.08 -1.68 3.82
C GLY A 758 9.53 -1.61 3.34
N LEU A 759 9.82 -0.71 2.43
CA LEU A 759 11.17 -0.53 1.90
C LEU A 759 12.04 0.14 2.96
N THR A 760 12.81 -0.70 3.62
CA THR A 760 13.90 -0.29 4.49
C THR A 760 14.77 0.77 3.82
N TYR A 761 15.44 1.55 4.62
CA TYR A 761 16.45 2.55 4.30
C TYR A 761 17.06 2.45 2.89
N GLY A 762 16.89 3.51 2.11
CA GLY A 762 17.42 3.61 0.75
C GLY A 762 16.66 2.77 -0.30
N GLY A 763 15.53 2.18 0.05
CA GLY A 763 14.68 1.41 -0.84
C GLY A 763 13.57 2.19 -1.53
N TRP A 764 13.27 3.41 -1.11
CA TRP A 764 12.20 4.22 -1.66
C TRP A 764 12.34 4.41 -3.18
N GLY A 765 11.24 4.18 -3.88
CA GLY A 765 11.21 4.25 -5.35
C GLY A 765 11.84 3.07 -6.08
N ARG A 766 12.58 2.20 -5.39
CA ARG A 766 13.24 1.01 -5.97
C ARG A 766 12.31 -0.20 -5.92
N THR A 767 11.17 -0.07 -6.57
CA THR A 767 10.13 -1.10 -6.65
C THR A 767 9.97 -1.57 -8.09
N THR A 768 9.08 -2.55 -8.28
CA THR A 768 8.61 -2.93 -9.60
C THR A 768 7.99 -1.72 -10.29
N PRO A 769 8.45 -1.32 -11.48
CA PRO A 769 7.92 -0.16 -12.17
C PRO A 769 6.45 -0.36 -12.57
N ILE A 770 5.68 0.72 -12.56
CA ILE A 770 4.32 0.72 -13.11
C ILE A 770 4.41 0.52 -14.62
N THR A 771 3.78 -0.53 -15.13
CA THR A 771 3.80 -0.88 -16.54
C THR A 771 2.67 -0.22 -17.32
N ARG A 772 2.95 0.20 -18.55
CA ARG A 772 1.92 0.48 -19.55
C ARG A 772 1.40 -0.85 -20.08
N THR A 773 0.09 -0.98 -20.19
CA THR A 773 -0.52 -2.19 -20.73
C THR A 773 -1.34 -1.86 -21.96
N PHE A 774 -1.19 -2.64 -23.00
CA PHE A 774 -1.99 -2.57 -24.23
C PHE A 774 -2.71 -3.89 -24.42
N SER A 775 -4.03 -3.84 -24.56
CA SER A 775 -4.86 -5.04 -24.64
C SER A 775 -5.75 -4.97 -25.90
N PHE A 776 -5.88 -6.10 -26.57
CA PHE A 776 -6.87 -6.31 -27.60
C PHE A 776 -7.86 -7.37 -27.13
N GLY A 777 -9.13 -7.13 -27.29
CA GLY A 777 -10.15 -8.04 -26.81
C GLY A 777 -11.31 -8.20 -27.77
N ILE A 778 -11.97 -9.34 -27.67
CA ILE A 778 -13.20 -9.67 -28.38
C ILE A 778 -14.22 -10.13 -27.35
N GLN A 779 -15.40 -9.56 -27.40
CA GLN A 779 -16.57 -9.96 -26.59
C GLN A 779 -17.66 -10.48 -27.53
N VAL A 780 -18.14 -11.69 -27.27
CA VAL A 780 -19.17 -12.33 -28.06
C VAL A 780 -20.31 -12.77 -27.15
N THR A 781 -21.54 -12.50 -27.54
CA THR A 781 -22.76 -13.04 -26.95
C THR A 781 -23.49 -13.84 -28.01
N LEU A 782 -23.79 -15.10 -27.70
CA LEU A 782 -24.49 -16.03 -28.60
C LEU A 782 -25.98 -15.98 -28.35
#